data_3d3dab0967faab951ef47c17624c0025
#
_entry.id   3d3dab0967faab951ef47c17624c0025
#
_cell.length_a   1.000
_cell.length_b   1.000
_cell.length_c   1.000
_cell.angle_alpha   90.00
_cell.angle_beta   90.00
_cell.angle_gamma   90.00
#
_symmetry.space_group_name_H-M   'P 1'
#
loop_
_entity.id
_entity.type
_entity.pdbx_description
1 polymer ?
#
loop_
_entity_poly.entity_id
_entity_poly.type
_entity_poly.pdbx_seq_one_letter_code
_entity_poly.pdbx_strand_id
1 'polypeptide(L)'
;MNLTEERLQYLELLSQKFPSPAQVSTEIINLNAILGLPKGTEHFISDIHGEYRLFLHILKNASGSVRRKIFQCFSEEEMTTAEMDELATLIYYPEEKLALLKEAHGSLNQVWYTTTLLHLVQVCRKATSKYTRSKVRKAMPHDFAYIIDELLNYSEADEDDNRTTYVHNIVHSIIEIGSADAFIIAISELIQHAVIDKLHIVGDVFDRGNGAHKVMDTLMEYNNVDIQWGNHDILWMAAAMGQWASIANVLRNCIRYNNFDSLEDGYGINLRPLTQFALETYRDDPCTLFLPSHSKRETELKQRRENDELTAKVHKAISVIQFKLEGRILRDHPEYHMSHRLFWETMDSKTHRIQIDGHWYDLKDSHFPTLSPEDPYRLSPEEETVMNDLAFSFRNSIRMQRHLKFLLDNGSIYKVNNGYLLYHGCIPMNEDGTLHYSTINGKKYAGRAMLEAYNHIIRVASYAPRHTELRKNSLDLMWYLWCGTHSPLSGKYKIATFERYFIADDTAGKEEKDPYYTWIEQETTAIRILEEFGADPVHGKIITGHVPVKAGESPVKANGRVINIDGGMNERLNSVTGGCGYTLVSNSHQLLLAQHHPINISEAMRNNEDMHSEVRVVEKFPRRQLIRDIDDGKAIARRVADLQELLEAYRSGAITPKE
;
A
#
# COMPACT_ATOMS: atom_id res chain seq x y z
N MET A 1 31.61 32.64 -18.97
CA MET A 1 30.74 31.42 -18.98
C MET A 1 29.90 31.50 -20.24
N ASN A 2 30.01 30.56 -21.17
CA ASN A 2 29.12 30.53 -22.36
C ASN A 2 27.86 29.73 -21.98
N LEU A 3 26.88 30.41 -21.36
CA LEU A 3 25.58 29.83 -21.08
C LEU A 3 24.71 29.88 -22.36
N THR A 4 23.98 28.80 -22.62
CA THR A 4 22.91 28.84 -23.63
C THR A 4 21.77 29.73 -23.13
N GLU A 5 20.97 30.29 -24.04
CA GLU A 5 19.83 31.14 -23.68
C GLU A 5 18.83 30.40 -22.78
N GLU A 6 18.52 29.13 -23.05
CA GLU A 6 17.65 28.30 -22.23
C GLU A 6 18.22 28.09 -20.82
N ARG A 7 19.54 27.90 -20.69
CA ARG A 7 20.20 27.73 -19.41
C ARG A 7 20.20 29.04 -18.59
N LEU A 8 20.38 30.15 -19.23
CA LEU A 8 20.32 31.49 -18.61
C LEU A 8 18.89 31.72 -18.05
N GLN A 9 17.85 31.48 -18.84
CA GLN A 9 16.45 31.60 -18.40
C GLN A 9 16.15 30.69 -17.19
N TYR A 10 16.65 29.45 -17.19
CA TYR A 10 16.51 28.56 -16.03
C TYR A 10 17.18 29.14 -14.77
N LEU A 11 18.40 29.65 -14.89
CA LEU A 11 19.13 30.28 -13.77
C LEU A 11 18.45 31.57 -13.29
N GLU A 12 17.84 32.35 -14.18
CA GLU A 12 17.03 33.51 -13.82
C GLU A 12 15.79 33.11 -13.00
N LEU A 13 15.09 32.01 -13.38
CA LEU A 13 14.00 31.45 -12.56
C LEU A 13 14.50 30.96 -11.19
N LEU A 14 15.64 30.30 -11.16
CA LEU A 14 16.26 29.83 -9.92
C LEU A 14 16.68 30.99 -9.01
N SER A 15 17.12 32.11 -9.59
CA SER A 15 17.50 33.33 -8.87
C SER A 15 16.33 33.97 -8.10
N GLN A 16 15.08 33.74 -8.53
CA GLN A 16 13.90 34.22 -7.78
C GLN A 16 13.78 33.55 -6.42
N LYS A 17 14.22 32.29 -6.31
CA LYS A 17 14.22 31.52 -5.05
C LYS A 17 15.45 31.79 -4.21
N PHE A 18 16.57 32.09 -4.82
CA PHE A 18 17.86 32.35 -4.19
C PHE A 18 18.43 33.68 -4.67
N PRO A 19 17.86 34.82 -4.25
CA PRO A 19 18.13 36.13 -4.82
C PRO A 19 19.55 36.68 -4.57
N SER A 20 20.32 36.11 -3.64
CA SER A 20 21.66 36.59 -3.33
C SER A 20 22.72 35.49 -3.33
N PRO A 21 24.01 35.82 -3.62
CA PRO A 21 25.11 34.89 -3.51
C PRO A 21 25.25 34.21 -2.14
N ALA A 22 24.93 34.94 -1.06
CA ALA A 22 24.97 34.42 0.30
C ALA A 22 23.94 33.29 0.51
N GLN A 23 22.71 33.47 0.02
CA GLN A 23 21.66 32.44 0.11
C GLN A 23 22.01 31.21 -0.75
N VAL A 24 22.55 31.41 -1.95
CA VAL A 24 23.03 30.30 -2.80
C VAL A 24 24.13 29.53 -2.10
N SER A 25 25.13 30.25 -1.53
CA SER A 25 26.25 29.60 -0.82
C SER A 25 25.77 28.82 0.40
N THR A 26 24.86 29.39 1.17
CA THR A 26 24.27 28.71 2.34
C THR A 26 23.55 27.43 1.94
N GLU A 27 22.75 27.48 0.87
CA GLU A 27 22.05 26.27 0.40
C GLU A 27 23.00 25.21 -0.15
N ILE A 28 24.05 25.59 -0.87
CA ILE A 28 25.10 24.66 -1.34
C ILE A 28 25.76 23.96 -0.14
N ILE A 29 26.14 24.70 0.91
CA ILE A 29 26.75 24.17 2.12
C ILE A 29 25.78 23.18 2.81
N ASN A 30 24.51 23.56 2.95
CA ASN A 30 23.48 22.72 3.54
C ASN A 30 23.28 21.41 2.75
N LEU A 31 23.12 21.50 1.43
CA LEU A 31 22.91 20.34 0.56
C LEU A 31 24.13 19.38 0.57
N ASN A 32 25.36 19.91 0.54
CA ASN A 32 26.57 19.12 0.63
C ASN A 32 26.69 18.42 2.00
N ALA A 33 26.29 19.07 3.09
CA ALA A 33 26.24 18.43 4.41
C ALA A 33 25.23 17.28 4.45
N ILE A 34 24.04 17.47 3.84
CA ILE A 34 23.00 16.44 3.75
C ILE A 34 23.50 15.20 3.00
N LEU A 35 24.29 15.33 1.95
CA LEU A 35 24.88 14.21 1.20
C LEU A 35 25.75 13.29 2.09
N GLY A 36 26.28 13.79 3.19
CA GLY A 36 27.08 13.04 4.16
C GLY A 36 26.25 12.30 5.22
N LEU A 37 24.95 12.54 5.31
CA LEU A 37 24.11 11.86 6.29
C LEU A 37 23.83 10.40 5.87
N PRO A 38 23.52 9.52 6.84
CA PRO A 38 23.12 8.15 6.55
C PRO A 38 21.82 8.10 5.73
N LYS A 39 21.70 7.10 4.84
CA LYS A 39 20.45 6.75 4.18
C LYS A 39 19.35 6.54 5.21
N GLY A 40 18.18 7.08 4.97
CA GLY A 40 16.96 6.84 5.73
C GLY A 40 16.53 5.36 5.70
N THR A 41 15.61 4.98 6.56
CA THR A 41 15.07 3.62 6.61
C THR A 41 13.82 3.54 5.74
N GLU A 42 13.82 2.66 4.75
CA GLU A 42 12.70 2.40 3.86
C GLU A 42 12.00 1.10 4.28
N HIS A 43 10.67 1.13 4.32
CA HIS A 43 9.84 -0.04 4.57
C HIS A 43 9.00 -0.36 3.33
N PHE A 44 8.94 -1.65 2.97
CA PHE A 44 8.17 -2.14 1.83
C PHE A 44 7.15 -3.14 2.38
N ILE A 45 5.87 -2.89 2.08
CA ILE A 45 4.72 -3.67 2.54
C ILE A 45 3.82 -3.92 1.33
N SER A 46 3.21 -5.10 1.21
CA SER A 46 2.25 -5.42 0.15
C SER A 46 1.03 -6.15 0.69
N ASP A 47 0.00 -6.27 -0.14
CA ASP A 47 -1.16 -7.14 0.07
C ASP A 47 -1.82 -6.93 1.45
N ILE A 48 -2.02 -5.66 1.82
CA ILE A 48 -2.59 -5.24 3.10
C ILE A 48 -4.05 -5.69 3.19
N HIS A 49 -4.79 -5.64 2.05
CA HIS A 49 -6.14 -6.14 1.93
C HIS A 49 -7.09 -5.72 3.05
N GLY A 50 -7.04 -4.46 3.44
CA GLY A 50 -7.93 -3.91 4.45
C GLY A 50 -7.68 -4.39 5.88
N GLU A 51 -6.59 -5.11 6.16
CA GLU A 51 -6.22 -5.58 7.51
C GLU A 51 -5.61 -4.45 8.34
N TYR A 52 -6.45 -3.46 8.64
CA TYR A 52 -6.05 -2.20 9.28
C TYR A 52 -5.32 -2.39 10.62
N ARG A 53 -5.80 -3.28 11.48
CA ARG A 53 -5.23 -3.45 12.83
C ARG A 53 -3.79 -3.96 12.76
N LEU A 54 -3.56 -4.97 11.94
CA LEU A 54 -2.22 -5.53 11.73
C LEU A 54 -1.30 -4.50 11.04
N PHE A 55 -1.79 -3.85 9.99
CA PHE A 55 -1.06 -2.80 9.30
C PHE A 55 -0.64 -1.66 10.23
N LEU A 56 -1.56 -1.15 11.04
CA LEU A 56 -1.27 -0.10 12.02
C LEU A 56 -0.22 -0.56 13.04
N HIS A 57 -0.31 -1.80 13.52
CA HIS A 57 0.69 -2.35 14.43
C HIS A 57 2.09 -2.43 13.79
N ILE A 58 2.17 -2.90 12.54
CA ILE A 58 3.44 -2.93 11.76
C ILE A 58 4.05 -1.54 11.61
N LEU A 59 3.23 -0.51 11.40
CA LEU A 59 3.71 0.87 11.33
C LEU A 59 4.20 1.38 12.70
N LYS A 60 3.42 1.15 13.77
CA LYS A 60 3.73 1.62 15.13
C LYS A 60 5.03 1.01 15.69
N ASN A 61 5.25 -0.29 15.48
CA ASN A 61 6.49 -0.97 15.90
C ASN A 61 7.63 -0.87 14.86
N ALA A 62 7.31 -0.35 13.66
CA ALA A 62 8.22 -0.26 12.51
C ALA A 62 8.93 -1.60 12.24
N SER A 63 8.16 -2.69 12.20
CA SER A 63 8.65 -4.07 12.00
C SER A 63 9.80 -4.42 12.95
N GLY A 64 9.65 -4.10 14.24
CA GLY A 64 10.63 -4.32 15.29
C GLY A 64 11.81 -3.32 15.29
N SER A 65 11.77 -2.28 14.45
CA SER A 65 12.86 -1.31 14.39
C SER A 65 12.88 -0.35 15.59
N VAL A 66 11.72 -0.05 16.19
CA VAL A 66 11.66 0.74 17.43
C VAL A 66 12.30 -0.03 18.57
N ARG A 67 11.93 -1.31 18.78
CA ARG A 67 12.52 -2.16 19.81
C ARG A 67 14.04 -2.24 19.65
N ARG A 68 14.55 -2.47 18.44
CA ARG A 68 16.00 -2.48 18.19
C ARG A 68 16.69 -1.17 18.55
N LYS A 69 16.04 -0.01 18.44
CA LYS A 69 16.59 1.26 18.87
C LYS A 69 16.66 1.39 20.39
N ILE A 70 15.66 0.89 21.11
CA ILE A 70 15.67 0.82 22.57
C ILE A 70 16.88 0.00 23.05
N PHE A 71 17.04 -1.23 22.51
CA PHE A 71 18.19 -2.10 22.82
C PHE A 71 19.56 -1.54 22.39
N GLN A 72 19.60 -0.52 21.54
CA GLN A 72 20.81 0.23 21.21
C GLN A 72 21.06 1.43 22.14
N CYS A 73 20.06 1.86 22.90
CA CYS A 73 20.15 2.97 23.83
C CYS A 73 20.58 2.52 25.22
N PHE A 74 20.13 1.34 25.65
CA PHE A 74 20.28 0.85 27.02
C PHE A 74 20.99 -0.50 27.05
N SER A 75 21.92 -0.67 27.99
CA SER A 75 22.49 -1.97 28.33
C SER A 75 21.56 -2.74 29.30
N GLU A 76 21.76 -4.06 29.41
CA GLU A 76 21.01 -4.87 30.37
C GLU A 76 21.27 -4.50 31.83
N GLU A 77 22.40 -3.82 32.14
CA GLU A 77 22.74 -3.29 33.45
C GLU A 77 21.95 -2.01 33.78
N GLU A 78 21.61 -1.22 32.77
CA GLU A 78 20.83 0.02 32.91
C GLU A 78 19.32 -0.22 32.89
N MET A 79 18.84 -1.19 32.10
CA MET A 79 17.44 -1.51 31.91
C MET A 79 17.27 -2.97 31.55
N THR A 80 16.45 -3.70 32.27
CA THR A 80 16.17 -5.10 32.01
C THR A 80 15.42 -5.27 30.68
N THR A 81 15.54 -6.45 30.06
CA THR A 81 14.78 -6.78 28.84
C THR A 81 13.27 -6.55 29.00
N ALA A 82 12.71 -6.89 30.17
CA ALA A 82 11.27 -6.68 30.46
C ALA A 82 10.89 -5.19 30.50
N GLU A 83 11.72 -4.34 31.07
CA GLU A 83 11.52 -2.89 31.08
C GLU A 83 11.68 -2.28 29.68
N MET A 84 12.64 -2.79 28.88
CA MET A 84 12.79 -2.39 27.48
C MET A 84 11.57 -2.77 26.64
N ASP A 85 10.96 -3.93 26.87
CA ASP A 85 9.75 -4.38 26.20
C ASP A 85 8.52 -3.59 26.65
N GLU A 86 8.45 -3.20 27.94
CA GLU A 86 7.41 -2.29 28.43
C GLU A 86 7.52 -0.90 27.79
N LEU A 87 8.74 -0.35 27.70
CA LEU A 87 9.01 0.93 27.02
C LEU A 87 8.64 0.85 25.53
N ALA A 88 8.94 -0.27 24.86
CA ALA A 88 8.57 -0.49 23.47
C ALA A 88 7.03 -0.47 23.31
N THR A 89 6.31 -1.21 24.17
CA THR A 89 4.85 -1.27 24.15
C THR A 89 4.22 0.11 24.44
N LEU A 90 4.82 0.89 25.35
CA LEU A 90 4.42 2.27 25.62
C LEU A 90 4.59 3.15 24.38
N ILE A 91 5.71 3.03 23.66
CA ILE A 91 5.93 3.79 22.42
C ILE A 91 4.92 3.37 21.34
N TYR A 92 4.56 2.08 21.22
CA TYR A 92 3.61 1.62 20.21
C TYR A 92 2.17 2.10 20.47
N TYR A 93 1.73 2.05 21.73
CA TYR A 93 0.36 2.31 22.15
C TYR A 93 0.32 3.20 23.41
N PRO A 94 0.78 4.46 23.30
CA PRO A 94 0.98 5.30 24.49
C PRO A 94 -0.31 5.56 25.26
N GLU A 95 -1.42 5.85 24.59
CA GLU A 95 -2.71 6.12 25.26
C GLU A 95 -3.22 4.88 26.01
N GLU A 96 -3.31 3.76 25.30
CA GLU A 96 -3.85 2.51 25.83
C GLU A 96 -2.94 1.94 26.93
N LYS A 97 -1.62 2.02 26.76
CA LYS A 97 -0.66 1.51 27.73
C LYS A 97 -0.65 2.35 29.01
N LEU A 98 -0.71 3.68 28.91
CA LEU A 98 -0.86 4.58 30.06
C LEU A 98 -2.14 4.27 30.84
N ALA A 99 -3.26 4.02 30.14
CA ALA A 99 -4.52 3.63 30.80
C ALA A 99 -4.38 2.31 31.56
N LEU A 100 -3.76 1.28 30.95
CA LEU A 100 -3.50 -0.01 31.59
C LEU A 100 -2.57 0.11 32.81
N LEU A 101 -1.49 0.90 32.72
CA LEU A 101 -0.58 1.13 33.84
C LEU A 101 -1.27 1.82 35.02
N LYS A 102 -2.13 2.81 34.75
CA LYS A 102 -2.92 3.50 35.77
C LYS A 102 -3.99 2.60 36.40
N GLU A 103 -4.60 1.71 35.61
CA GLU A 103 -5.54 0.71 36.11
C GLU A 103 -4.84 -0.28 37.08
N ALA A 104 -3.62 -0.72 36.71
CA ALA A 104 -2.86 -1.69 37.50
C ALA A 104 -2.24 -1.10 38.77
N HIS A 105 -1.75 0.15 38.74
CA HIS A 105 -0.97 0.74 39.84
C HIS A 105 -1.67 1.93 40.51
N GLY A 106 -2.88 2.28 40.11
CA GLY A 106 -3.56 3.51 40.56
C GLY A 106 -2.97 4.75 39.90
N SER A 107 -2.41 5.67 40.67
CA SER A 107 -1.68 6.83 40.12
C SER A 107 -0.20 6.47 39.89
N LEU A 108 0.31 6.81 38.70
CA LEU A 108 1.75 6.72 38.43
C LEU A 108 2.48 7.83 39.22
N ASN A 109 3.60 7.47 39.85
CA ASN A 109 4.32 8.40 40.71
C ASN A 109 5.30 9.29 39.90
N GLN A 110 5.79 10.35 40.51
CA GLN A 110 6.70 11.31 39.89
C GLN A 110 8.00 10.66 39.41
N VAL A 111 8.52 9.68 40.14
CA VAL A 111 9.76 8.96 39.76
C VAL A 111 9.56 8.20 38.46
N TRP A 112 8.45 7.48 38.33
CA TRP A 112 8.11 6.76 37.10
C TRP A 112 8.02 7.72 35.88
N TYR A 113 7.31 8.84 36.02
CA TYR A 113 7.23 9.82 34.94
C TYR A 113 8.60 10.39 34.56
N THR A 114 9.42 10.78 35.56
CA THR A 114 10.74 11.34 35.31
C THR A 114 11.62 10.36 34.52
N THR A 115 11.71 9.12 34.99
CA THR A 115 12.51 8.07 34.35
C THR A 115 12.02 7.78 32.93
N THR A 116 10.70 7.60 32.77
CA THR A 116 10.08 7.29 31.47
C THR A 116 10.31 8.43 30.46
N LEU A 117 10.11 9.69 30.87
CA LEU A 117 10.34 10.82 29.97
C LEU A 117 11.77 10.94 29.51
N LEU A 118 12.75 10.73 30.39
CA LEU A 118 14.18 10.75 30.04
C LEU A 118 14.54 9.60 29.08
N HIS A 119 14.03 8.40 29.33
CA HIS A 119 14.21 7.25 28.43
C HIS A 119 13.62 7.50 27.04
N LEU A 120 12.39 8.06 26.95
CA LEU A 120 11.76 8.41 25.68
C LEU A 120 12.57 9.48 24.92
N VAL A 121 13.09 10.48 25.61
CA VAL A 121 13.99 11.49 24.99
C VAL A 121 15.24 10.84 24.41
N GLN A 122 15.87 9.89 25.12
CA GLN A 122 17.06 9.18 24.67
C GLN A 122 16.75 8.33 23.42
N VAL A 123 15.64 7.58 23.41
CA VAL A 123 15.20 6.80 22.25
C VAL A 123 14.86 7.72 21.06
N CYS A 124 14.17 8.85 21.32
CA CYS A 124 13.85 9.83 20.28
C CYS A 124 15.10 10.43 19.64
N ARG A 125 16.09 10.80 20.46
CA ARG A 125 17.40 11.27 19.99
C ARG A 125 18.10 10.24 19.10
N LYS A 126 18.07 8.97 19.48
CA LYS A 126 18.62 7.86 18.68
C LYS A 126 17.86 7.67 17.37
N ALA A 127 16.52 7.78 17.39
CA ALA A 127 15.68 7.64 16.21
C ALA A 127 15.90 8.77 15.19
N THR A 128 16.08 9.99 15.69
CA THR A 128 16.24 11.21 14.88
C THR A 128 17.66 11.52 14.45
N SER A 129 18.67 10.85 15.02
CA SER A 129 20.13 11.11 14.79
C SER A 129 20.59 11.05 13.33
N LYS A 130 19.82 10.43 12.45
CA LYS A 130 20.11 10.29 11.02
C LYS A 130 19.59 11.47 10.18
N TYR A 131 18.87 12.42 10.78
CA TYR A 131 18.21 13.53 10.08
C TYR A 131 18.86 14.88 10.42
N THR A 132 18.63 15.85 9.54
CA THR A 132 18.92 17.25 9.84
C THR A 132 17.99 17.77 10.95
N ARG A 133 18.49 18.68 11.78
CA ARG A 133 17.66 19.34 12.81
C ARG A 133 16.40 19.96 12.20
N SER A 134 16.50 20.61 11.04
CA SER A 134 15.36 21.20 10.34
C SER A 134 14.28 20.16 9.99
N LYS A 135 14.68 18.93 9.55
CA LYS A 135 13.73 17.85 9.25
C LYS A 135 13.03 17.36 10.51
N VAL A 136 13.77 17.20 11.60
CA VAL A 136 13.23 16.76 12.90
C VAL A 136 12.23 17.79 13.42
N ARG A 137 12.58 19.09 13.41
CA ARG A 137 11.68 20.17 13.88
C ARG A 137 10.37 20.23 13.10
N LYS A 138 10.39 19.98 11.81
CA LYS A 138 9.16 19.93 10.98
C LYS A 138 8.25 18.75 11.30
N ALA A 139 8.80 17.67 11.84
CA ALA A 139 8.06 16.48 12.24
C ALA A 139 7.58 16.52 13.71
N MET A 140 8.04 17.50 14.50
CA MET A 140 7.65 17.61 15.90
C MET A 140 6.16 17.98 16.04
N PRO A 141 5.47 17.40 17.04
CA PRO A 141 4.11 17.81 17.41
C PRO A 141 4.07 19.30 17.77
N HIS A 142 3.14 20.03 17.19
CA HIS A 142 3.06 21.49 17.30
C HIS A 142 3.09 21.99 18.76
N ASP A 143 2.33 21.35 19.64
CA ASP A 143 2.14 21.81 21.02
C ASP A 143 3.39 21.65 21.90
N PHE A 144 4.24 20.67 21.60
CA PHE A 144 5.45 20.36 22.36
C PHE A 144 6.75 20.58 21.59
N ALA A 145 6.69 21.12 20.37
CA ALA A 145 7.85 21.22 19.47
C ALA A 145 9.06 21.90 20.11
N TYR A 146 8.85 23.03 20.77
CA TYR A 146 9.92 23.78 21.46
C TYR A 146 10.58 22.93 22.57
N ILE A 147 9.77 22.34 23.43
CA ILE A 147 10.26 21.55 24.58
C ILE A 147 11.00 20.29 24.10
N ILE A 148 10.46 19.59 23.10
CA ILE A 148 11.13 18.43 22.51
C ILE A 148 12.46 18.83 21.87
N ASP A 149 12.52 19.96 21.14
CA ASP A 149 13.77 20.44 20.53
C ASP A 149 14.84 20.76 21.60
N GLU A 150 14.46 21.39 22.71
CA GLU A 150 15.36 21.65 23.84
C GLU A 150 15.90 20.33 24.45
N LEU A 151 15.01 19.37 24.73
CA LEU A 151 15.38 18.07 25.31
C LEU A 151 16.24 17.22 24.38
N LEU A 152 15.99 17.25 23.06
CA LEU A 152 16.78 16.50 22.08
C LEU A 152 18.20 17.05 21.88
N ASN A 153 18.41 18.35 22.08
CA ASN A 153 19.71 18.99 21.88
C ASN A 153 20.56 19.09 23.15
N TYR A 154 20.07 18.56 24.25
CA TYR A 154 20.86 18.38 25.47
C TYR A 154 21.86 17.25 25.29
N SER A 155 23.12 17.45 25.70
CA SER A 155 24.17 16.43 25.74
C SER A 155 24.59 16.18 27.18
N GLU A 156 24.49 14.94 27.65
CA GLU A 156 25.01 14.53 28.96
C GLU A 156 26.53 14.63 29.05
N ALA A 157 27.24 14.72 27.90
CA ALA A 157 28.66 14.93 27.84
C ALA A 157 29.09 16.39 28.13
N ASP A 158 28.15 17.33 28.17
CA ASP A 158 28.43 18.67 28.69
C ASP A 158 28.46 18.56 30.23
N GLU A 159 29.64 18.53 30.82
CA GLU A 159 29.90 18.47 32.28
C GLU A 159 29.37 19.70 33.06
N ASP A 160 28.39 20.41 32.52
CA ASP A 160 27.78 21.60 33.15
C ASP A 160 26.57 21.19 33.98
N ASP A 161 26.72 21.15 35.30
CA ASP A 161 25.65 20.87 36.30
C ASP A 161 24.40 21.73 36.10
N ASN A 162 24.55 22.95 35.56
CA ASN A 162 23.46 23.86 35.32
C ASN A 162 22.55 23.35 34.17
N ARG A 163 23.13 22.76 33.17
CA ARG A 163 22.38 22.25 32.00
C ARG A 163 21.61 20.97 32.34
N THR A 164 22.18 20.09 33.14
CA THR A 164 21.48 18.93 33.70
C THR A 164 20.32 19.36 34.56
N THR A 165 20.52 20.36 35.43
CA THR A 165 19.46 20.95 36.24
C THR A 165 18.34 21.58 35.38
N TYR A 166 18.68 22.23 34.28
CA TYR A 166 17.70 22.79 33.34
C TYR A 166 16.79 21.71 32.73
N VAL A 167 17.35 20.59 32.26
CA VAL A 167 16.55 19.47 31.71
C VAL A 167 15.65 18.85 32.77
N HIS A 168 16.19 18.62 33.98
CA HIS A 168 15.39 18.12 35.11
C HIS A 168 14.26 19.06 35.48
N ASN A 169 14.47 20.38 35.41
CA ASN A 169 13.45 21.39 35.68
C ASN A 169 12.34 21.35 34.59
N ILE A 170 12.70 21.17 33.34
CA ILE A 170 11.70 20.99 32.24
C ILE A 170 10.85 19.75 32.52
N VAL A 171 11.46 18.59 32.77
CA VAL A 171 10.75 17.34 33.05
C VAL A 171 9.87 17.47 34.30
N HIS A 172 10.40 18.04 35.36
CA HIS A 172 9.64 18.31 36.59
C HIS A 172 8.42 19.20 36.33
N SER A 173 8.60 20.29 35.58
CA SER A 173 7.51 21.20 35.22
C SER A 173 6.42 20.50 34.39
N ILE A 174 6.79 19.65 33.41
CA ILE A 174 5.83 18.86 32.61
C ILE A 174 4.96 17.99 33.56
N ILE A 175 5.55 17.40 34.58
CA ILE A 175 4.86 16.55 35.54
C ILE A 175 3.96 17.38 36.47
N GLU A 176 4.48 18.49 37.03
CA GLU A 176 3.75 19.34 37.97
C GLU A 176 2.48 19.95 37.35
N ILE A 177 2.53 20.39 36.09
CA ILE A 177 1.37 20.97 35.39
C ILE A 177 0.41 19.89 34.85
N GLY A 178 0.69 18.59 35.09
CA GLY A 178 -0.16 17.47 34.64
C GLY A 178 -0.13 17.17 33.16
N SER A 179 0.91 17.59 32.42
CA SER A 179 1.04 17.38 30.95
C SER A 179 1.86 16.14 30.58
N ALA A 180 2.29 15.32 31.54
CA ALA A 180 3.20 14.20 31.30
C ALA A 180 2.62 13.13 30.34
N ASP A 181 1.34 12.78 30.46
CA ASP A 181 0.71 11.81 29.55
C ASP A 181 0.69 12.34 28.10
N ALA A 182 0.25 13.58 27.92
CA ALA A 182 0.20 14.20 26.59
C ALA A 182 1.62 14.30 25.96
N PHE A 183 2.62 14.58 26.78
CA PHE A 183 4.01 14.61 26.32
C PHE A 183 4.54 13.22 25.93
N ILE A 184 4.23 12.16 26.72
CA ILE A 184 4.57 10.78 26.40
C ILE A 184 3.95 10.36 25.06
N ILE A 185 2.67 10.69 24.81
CA ILE A 185 1.98 10.42 23.56
C ILE A 185 2.72 11.12 22.40
N ALA A 186 2.94 12.43 22.53
CA ALA A 186 3.56 13.23 21.48
C ALA A 186 4.97 12.79 21.11
N ILE A 187 5.83 12.47 22.10
CA ILE A 187 7.20 12.00 21.81
C ILE A 187 7.21 10.57 21.26
N SER A 188 6.27 9.71 21.68
CA SER A 188 6.12 8.36 21.14
C SER A 188 5.72 8.38 19.66
N GLU A 189 4.78 9.21 19.27
CA GLU A 189 4.41 9.43 17.86
C GLU A 189 5.59 9.94 17.04
N LEU A 190 6.36 10.91 17.57
CA LEU A 190 7.58 11.36 16.90
C LEU A 190 8.60 10.24 16.69
N ILE A 191 8.78 9.35 17.67
CA ILE A 191 9.67 8.18 17.54
C ILE A 191 9.18 7.26 16.43
N GLN A 192 7.88 6.92 16.42
CA GLN A 192 7.27 6.06 15.41
C GLN A 192 7.51 6.61 13.98
N HIS A 193 7.23 7.91 13.77
CA HIS A 193 7.43 8.56 12.48
C HIS A 193 8.91 8.71 12.10
N ALA A 194 9.81 8.91 13.07
CA ALA A 194 11.24 9.06 12.80
C ALA A 194 11.94 7.74 12.43
N VAL A 195 11.39 6.59 12.80
CA VAL A 195 11.98 5.29 12.49
C VAL A 195 11.78 4.92 11.03
N ILE A 196 10.63 5.23 10.44
CA ILE A 196 10.31 5.00 9.02
C ILE A 196 10.50 6.32 8.25
N ASP A 197 11.49 6.38 7.36
CA ASP A 197 11.75 7.56 6.53
C ASP A 197 10.92 7.57 5.25
N LYS A 198 10.71 6.39 4.67
CA LYS A 198 9.94 6.20 3.45
C LYS A 198 9.18 4.89 3.50
N LEU A 199 7.93 4.93 3.08
CA LEU A 199 7.03 3.79 3.03
C LEU A 199 6.67 3.48 1.57
N HIS A 200 6.91 2.24 1.15
CA HIS A 200 6.55 1.72 -0.17
C HIS A 200 5.43 0.70 0.00
N ILE A 201 4.29 0.95 -0.61
CA ILE A 201 3.18 0.00 -0.66
C ILE A 201 3.18 -0.68 -2.03
N VAL A 202 3.48 -1.98 -2.05
CA VAL A 202 3.61 -2.75 -3.28
C VAL A 202 2.28 -3.44 -3.63
N GLY A 203 1.22 -2.64 -3.62
CA GLY A 203 -0.12 -2.98 -4.08
C GLY A 203 -1.03 -3.69 -3.09
N ASP A 204 -2.28 -3.80 -3.54
CA ASP A 204 -3.39 -4.49 -2.89
C ASP A 204 -3.71 -3.99 -1.47
N VAL A 205 -4.07 -2.71 -1.40
CA VAL A 205 -4.60 -2.10 -0.17
C VAL A 205 -6.03 -2.55 0.09
N PHE A 206 -6.83 -2.74 -0.97
CA PHE A 206 -8.28 -2.98 -0.92
C PHE A 206 -8.66 -4.46 -0.89
N ASP A 207 -9.94 -4.69 -0.63
CA ASP A 207 -10.64 -5.98 -0.58
C ASP A 207 -10.20 -6.91 0.57
N ARG A 208 -10.96 -7.99 0.78
CA ARG A 208 -10.83 -9.06 1.78
C ARG A 208 -11.10 -8.62 3.21
N GLY A 209 -10.34 -7.68 3.78
CA GLY A 209 -10.60 -7.08 5.09
C GLY A 209 -11.49 -5.83 5.00
N ASN A 210 -12.07 -5.41 6.12
CA ASN A 210 -13.05 -4.32 6.19
C ASN A 210 -12.47 -2.94 6.55
N GLY A 211 -11.14 -2.81 6.62
CA GLY A 211 -10.45 -1.60 7.07
C GLY A 211 -9.72 -0.81 5.99
N ALA A 212 -9.91 -1.09 4.69
CA ALA A 212 -9.18 -0.43 3.61
C ALA A 212 -9.27 1.11 3.66
N HIS A 213 -10.44 1.65 3.98
CA HIS A 213 -10.63 3.09 4.14
C HIS A 213 -9.78 3.69 5.27
N LYS A 214 -9.56 2.95 6.38
CA LYS A 214 -8.70 3.37 7.49
C LYS A 214 -7.22 3.25 7.13
N VAL A 215 -6.85 2.20 6.39
CA VAL A 215 -5.49 2.07 5.83
C VAL A 215 -5.15 3.27 4.97
N MET A 216 -6.06 3.65 4.05
CA MET A 216 -5.86 4.80 3.17
C MET A 216 -5.74 6.12 3.93
N ASP A 217 -6.59 6.37 4.94
CA ASP A 217 -6.47 7.57 5.79
C ASP A 217 -5.11 7.61 6.49
N THR A 218 -4.66 6.50 7.07
CA THR A 218 -3.34 6.41 7.72
C THR A 218 -2.20 6.68 6.72
N LEU A 219 -2.25 6.11 5.51
CA LEU A 219 -1.25 6.37 4.47
C LEU A 219 -1.19 7.85 4.07
N MET A 220 -2.33 8.54 4.06
CA MET A 220 -2.40 9.98 3.75
C MET A 220 -1.75 10.87 4.82
N GLU A 221 -1.59 10.39 6.04
CA GLU A 221 -0.89 11.09 7.13
C GLU A 221 0.63 10.96 7.04
N TYR A 222 1.13 9.97 6.26
CA TYR A 222 2.57 9.80 6.05
C TYR A 222 3.12 10.77 5.00
N ASN A 223 4.20 11.47 5.35
CA ASN A 223 4.81 12.48 4.48
C ASN A 223 5.56 11.92 3.25
N ASN A 224 5.95 10.67 3.26
CA ASN A 224 6.78 10.07 2.22
C ASN A 224 6.33 8.64 1.93
N VAL A 225 5.27 8.52 1.15
CA VAL A 225 4.66 7.25 0.73
C VAL A 225 4.63 7.20 -0.79
N ASP A 226 4.94 6.04 -1.35
CA ASP A 226 4.58 5.71 -2.73
C ASP A 226 3.88 4.35 -2.80
N ILE A 227 3.04 4.20 -3.83
CA ILE A 227 2.17 3.05 -3.99
C ILE A 227 2.35 2.49 -5.40
N GLN A 228 2.69 1.21 -5.51
CA GLN A 228 2.59 0.48 -6.77
C GLN A 228 1.21 -0.17 -6.80
N TRP A 229 0.34 0.27 -7.72
CA TRP A 229 -1.04 -0.22 -7.75
C TRP A 229 -1.11 -1.72 -7.99
N GLY A 230 -1.86 -2.43 -7.14
CA GLY A 230 -2.24 -3.81 -7.36
C GLY A 230 -3.51 -3.93 -8.20
N ASN A 231 -3.89 -5.16 -8.55
CA ASN A 231 -5.11 -5.39 -9.32
C ASN A 231 -6.37 -5.00 -8.54
N HIS A 232 -6.41 -5.21 -7.22
CA HIS A 232 -7.51 -4.75 -6.38
C HIS A 232 -7.57 -3.22 -6.31
N ASP A 233 -6.44 -2.54 -6.25
CA ASP A 233 -6.40 -1.07 -6.22
C ASP A 233 -6.95 -0.47 -7.52
N ILE A 234 -6.53 -0.98 -8.68
CA ILE A 234 -7.02 -0.54 -10.01
C ILE A 234 -8.52 -0.78 -10.15
N LEU A 235 -9.02 -1.90 -9.64
CA LEU A 235 -10.44 -2.20 -9.62
C LEU A 235 -11.23 -1.13 -8.85
N TRP A 236 -10.79 -0.79 -7.63
CA TRP A 236 -11.41 0.25 -6.81
C TRP A 236 -11.28 1.64 -7.40
N MET A 237 -10.13 1.96 -8.01
CA MET A 237 -9.93 3.23 -8.73
C MET A 237 -10.90 3.37 -9.90
N ALA A 238 -11.08 2.32 -10.72
CA ALA A 238 -12.03 2.32 -11.83
C ALA A 238 -13.49 2.44 -11.33
N ALA A 239 -13.85 1.75 -10.25
CA ALA A 239 -15.14 1.87 -9.60
C ALA A 239 -15.40 3.30 -9.08
N ALA A 240 -14.43 3.93 -8.42
CA ALA A 240 -14.51 5.31 -7.97
C ALA A 240 -14.68 6.31 -9.11
N MET A 241 -14.17 6.00 -10.31
CA MET A 241 -14.37 6.78 -11.53
C MET A 241 -15.74 6.50 -12.21
N GLY A 242 -16.48 5.48 -11.72
CA GLY A 242 -17.84 5.14 -12.16
C GLY A 242 -17.92 4.10 -13.27
N GLN A 243 -16.90 3.25 -13.45
CA GLN A 243 -16.92 2.12 -14.38
C GLN A 243 -17.79 0.99 -13.81
N TRP A 244 -18.88 0.64 -14.49
CA TRP A 244 -19.93 -0.22 -13.96
C TRP A 244 -19.49 -1.66 -13.67
N ALA A 245 -18.74 -2.28 -14.56
CA ALA A 245 -18.24 -3.65 -14.31
C ALA A 245 -17.28 -3.70 -13.12
N SER A 246 -16.46 -2.66 -12.93
CA SER A 246 -15.59 -2.53 -11.76
C SER A 246 -16.38 -2.32 -10.47
N ILE A 247 -17.44 -1.50 -10.49
CA ILE A 247 -18.35 -1.34 -9.35
C ILE A 247 -18.98 -2.69 -8.98
N ALA A 248 -19.48 -3.43 -9.96
CA ALA A 248 -20.08 -4.75 -9.71
C ALA A 248 -19.06 -5.74 -9.13
N ASN A 249 -17.81 -5.74 -9.62
CA ASN A 249 -16.73 -6.57 -9.08
C ASN A 249 -16.35 -6.19 -7.65
N VAL A 250 -16.23 -4.89 -7.33
CA VAL A 250 -15.97 -4.40 -5.97
C VAL A 250 -17.07 -4.87 -5.02
N LEU A 251 -18.34 -4.65 -5.39
CA LEU A 251 -19.48 -5.05 -4.57
C LEU A 251 -19.51 -6.57 -4.37
N ARG A 252 -19.35 -7.36 -5.43
CA ARG A 252 -19.29 -8.82 -5.32
C ARG A 252 -18.18 -9.27 -4.36
N ASN A 253 -16.98 -8.69 -4.48
CA ASN A 253 -15.87 -9.00 -3.59
C ASN A 253 -16.21 -8.65 -2.13
N CYS A 254 -16.70 -7.45 -1.86
CA CYS A 254 -17.06 -7.01 -0.52
C CYS A 254 -18.17 -7.87 0.08
N ILE A 255 -19.22 -8.16 -0.67
CA ILE A 255 -20.36 -8.98 -0.20
C ILE A 255 -19.90 -10.41 0.10
N ARG A 256 -19.07 -11.00 -0.77
CA ARG A 256 -18.50 -12.34 -0.55
C ARG A 256 -17.74 -12.45 0.77
N TYR A 257 -17.03 -11.42 1.16
CA TYR A 257 -16.22 -11.38 2.38
C TYR A 257 -16.91 -10.69 3.56
N ASN A 258 -18.20 -10.35 3.42
CA ASN A 258 -19.00 -9.65 4.44
C ASN A 258 -18.41 -8.28 4.86
N ASN A 259 -17.82 -7.54 3.91
CA ASN A 259 -17.13 -6.27 4.14
C ASN A 259 -18.05 -5.07 3.90
N PHE A 260 -19.27 -5.10 4.41
CA PHE A 260 -20.24 -3.99 4.27
C PHE A 260 -19.76 -2.72 4.97
N ASP A 261 -19.07 -2.84 6.10
CA ASP A 261 -18.52 -1.70 6.85
C ASP A 261 -17.62 -0.82 5.98
N SER A 262 -16.82 -1.42 5.09
CA SER A 262 -15.98 -0.64 4.15
C SER A 262 -16.81 0.15 3.14
N LEU A 263 -17.92 -0.41 2.66
CA LEU A 263 -18.79 0.23 1.67
C LEU A 263 -19.66 1.30 2.31
N GLU A 264 -20.44 0.94 3.33
CA GLU A 264 -21.47 1.80 3.92
C GLU A 264 -20.84 2.78 4.92
N ASP A 265 -20.17 2.32 5.96
CA ASP A 265 -19.58 3.19 6.99
C ASP A 265 -18.29 3.86 6.49
N GLY A 266 -17.48 3.14 5.72
CA GLY A 266 -16.22 3.65 5.19
C GLY A 266 -16.40 4.70 4.10
N TYR A 267 -17.20 4.39 3.10
CA TYR A 267 -17.32 5.21 1.89
C TYR A 267 -18.72 5.80 1.65
N GLY A 268 -19.71 5.44 2.45
CA GLY A 268 -21.07 5.96 2.32
C GLY A 268 -21.80 5.45 1.06
N ILE A 269 -21.48 4.23 0.61
CA ILE A 269 -22.13 3.64 -0.56
C ILE A 269 -23.50 3.11 -0.18
N ASN A 270 -24.56 3.59 -0.86
CA ASN A 270 -25.92 3.19 -0.60
C ASN A 270 -26.25 1.86 -1.29
N LEU A 271 -26.38 0.78 -0.53
CA LEU A 271 -26.70 -0.56 -1.04
C LEU A 271 -28.21 -0.88 -1.08
N ARG A 272 -29.07 -0.01 -0.55
CA ARG A 272 -30.53 -0.25 -0.47
C ARG A 272 -31.17 -0.53 -1.84
N PRO A 273 -30.87 0.20 -2.95
CA PRO A 273 -31.44 -0.11 -4.25
C PRO A 273 -31.09 -1.53 -4.73
N LEU A 274 -29.86 -1.96 -4.56
CA LEU A 274 -29.41 -3.31 -4.90
C LEU A 274 -30.08 -4.37 -4.01
N THR A 275 -30.21 -4.10 -2.71
CA THR A 275 -30.86 -5.01 -1.77
C THR A 275 -32.33 -5.19 -2.09
N GLN A 276 -33.05 -4.12 -2.41
CA GLN A 276 -34.47 -4.19 -2.81
C GLN A 276 -34.63 -4.98 -4.13
N PHE A 277 -33.83 -4.66 -5.13
CA PHE A 277 -33.83 -5.38 -6.41
C PHE A 277 -33.57 -6.88 -6.21
N ALA A 278 -32.61 -7.26 -5.37
CA ALA A 278 -32.29 -8.66 -5.09
C ALA A 278 -33.44 -9.40 -4.40
N LEU A 279 -34.12 -8.77 -3.43
CA LEU A 279 -35.27 -9.33 -2.74
C LEU A 279 -36.48 -9.54 -3.67
N GLU A 280 -36.71 -8.64 -4.58
CA GLU A 280 -37.82 -8.74 -5.55
C GLU A 280 -37.52 -9.79 -6.62
N THR A 281 -36.32 -9.78 -7.19
CA THR A 281 -35.91 -10.63 -8.32
C THR A 281 -35.67 -12.09 -7.90
N TYR A 282 -35.05 -12.31 -6.72
CA TYR A 282 -34.67 -13.65 -6.20
C TYR A 282 -35.50 -14.04 -4.97
N ARG A 283 -36.80 -13.62 -4.92
CA ARG A 283 -37.68 -13.84 -3.75
C ARG A 283 -37.69 -15.30 -3.31
N ASP A 284 -37.94 -16.21 -4.26
CA ASP A 284 -38.13 -17.64 -4.01
C ASP A 284 -36.84 -18.48 -4.23
N ASP A 285 -35.73 -17.82 -4.52
CA ASP A 285 -34.44 -18.45 -4.73
C ASP A 285 -33.61 -18.40 -3.43
N PRO A 286 -33.20 -19.55 -2.86
CA PRO A 286 -32.37 -19.57 -1.67
C PRO A 286 -30.93 -19.10 -1.88
N CYS A 287 -30.46 -18.96 -3.12
CA CYS A 287 -29.14 -18.48 -3.52
C CYS A 287 -27.97 -19.11 -2.76
N THR A 288 -28.04 -20.41 -2.46
CA THR A 288 -27.12 -21.11 -1.52
C THR A 288 -25.67 -21.10 -1.97
N LEU A 289 -25.41 -20.98 -3.28
CA LEU A 289 -24.05 -20.90 -3.84
C LEU A 289 -23.35 -19.56 -3.56
N PHE A 290 -24.13 -18.58 -3.12
CA PHE A 290 -23.69 -17.20 -2.90
C PHE A 290 -23.61 -16.80 -1.43
N LEU A 291 -23.67 -17.76 -0.52
CA LEU A 291 -23.51 -17.50 0.91
C LEU A 291 -22.17 -16.81 1.19
N PRO A 292 -22.13 -15.83 2.09
CA PRO A 292 -20.90 -15.12 2.42
C PRO A 292 -19.90 -16.06 3.11
N SER A 293 -18.62 -15.79 2.88
CA SER A 293 -17.53 -16.49 3.55
C SER A 293 -17.25 -15.81 4.88
N HIS A 294 -17.40 -16.53 5.98
CA HIS A 294 -17.09 -16.05 7.34
C HIS A 294 -15.67 -16.37 7.76
N SER A 295 -15.03 -15.47 8.52
CA SER A 295 -13.78 -15.77 9.23
C SER A 295 -14.05 -16.71 10.42
N LYS A 296 -13.02 -17.39 10.96
CA LYS A 296 -13.16 -18.25 12.15
C LYS A 296 -13.78 -17.50 13.33
N ARG A 297 -13.38 -16.25 13.53
CA ARG A 297 -13.89 -15.37 14.61
C ARG A 297 -15.36 -15.00 14.41
N GLU A 298 -15.80 -14.83 13.17
CA GLU A 298 -17.20 -14.52 12.85
C GLU A 298 -18.13 -15.73 13.02
N THR A 299 -17.61 -16.94 12.79
CA THR A 299 -18.36 -18.18 12.95
C THR A 299 -18.74 -18.47 14.41
N GLU A 300 -17.97 -17.97 15.38
CA GLU A 300 -18.23 -18.12 16.82
C GLU A 300 -19.38 -17.22 17.32
N LEU A 301 -19.73 -16.16 16.60
CA LEU A 301 -20.81 -15.23 16.94
C LEU A 301 -22.13 -15.70 16.31
N LYS A 302 -22.88 -16.54 17.01
CA LYS A 302 -24.12 -17.19 16.53
C LYS A 302 -25.26 -16.28 16.02
N GLN A 303 -25.16 -14.98 16.10
CA GLN A 303 -26.23 -14.00 15.78
C GLN A 303 -26.40 -13.64 14.30
N ARG A 304 -25.57 -14.17 13.37
CA ARG A 304 -25.54 -13.69 11.98
C ARG A 304 -26.28 -14.52 10.92
N ARG A 305 -26.86 -15.66 11.26
CA ARG A 305 -27.52 -16.54 10.27
C ARG A 305 -28.73 -15.95 9.56
N GLU A 306 -29.45 -15.03 10.19
CA GLU A 306 -30.66 -14.43 9.60
C GLU A 306 -30.35 -13.47 8.43
N ASN A 307 -29.14 -12.89 8.40
CA ASN A 307 -28.70 -12.00 7.32
C ASN A 307 -28.04 -12.73 6.14
N ASP A 308 -27.61 -13.97 6.30
CA ASP A 308 -26.85 -14.69 5.27
C ASP A 308 -27.67 -14.97 4.02
N GLU A 309 -28.99 -15.27 4.16
CA GLU A 309 -29.87 -15.49 3.03
C GLU A 309 -30.08 -14.19 2.21
N LEU A 310 -30.31 -13.07 2.88
CA LEU A 310 -30.40 -11.76 2.22
C LEU A 310 -29.08 -11.43 1.50
N THR A 311 -27.96 -11.62 2.20
CA THR A 311 -26.62 -11.39 1.62
C THR A 311 -26.39 -12.27 0.38
N ALA A 312 -26.82 -13.53 0.41
CA ALA A 312 -26.71 -14.45 -0.71
C ALA A 312 -27.52 -13.97 -1.94
N LYS A 313 -28.75 -13.45 -1.74
CA LYS A 313 -29.57 -12.88 -2.81
C LYS A 313 -28.90 -11.64 -3.43
N VAL A 314 -28.39 -10.73 -2.61
CA VAL A 314 -27.66 -9.53 -3.06
C VAL A 314 -26.38 -9.92 -3.81
N HIS A 315 -25.66 -10.93 -3.32
CA HIS A 315 -24.46 -11.44 -3.95
C HIS A 315 -24.74 -12.05 -5.33
N LYS A 316 -25.80 -12.87 -5.46
CA LYS A 316 -26.22 -13.41 -6.75
C LYS A 316 -26.63 -12.31 -7.72
N ALA A 317 -27.46 -11.36 -7.26
CA ALA A 317 -27.92 -10.25 -8.09
C ALA A 317 -26.76 -9.46 -8.71
N ILE A 318 -25.82 -9.01 -7.88
CA ILE A 318 -24.68 -8.24 -8.40
C ILE A 318 -23.72 -9.09 -9.24
N SER A 319 -23.60 -10.39 -8.98
CA SER A 319 -22.78 -11.29 -9.78
C SER A 319 -23.35 -11.47 -11.20
N VAL A 320 -24.67 -11.63 -11.34
CA VAL A 320 -25.31 -11.69 -12.66
C VAL A 320 -25.15 -10.39 -13.44
N ILE A 321 -25.35 -9.24 -12.78
CA ILE A 321 -25.10 -7.91 -13.36
C ILE A 321 -23.63 -7.79 -13.79
N GLN A 322 -22.69 -8.22 -12.96
CA GLN A 322 -21.26 -8.21 -13.28
C GLN A 322 -20.97 -8.95 -14.58
N PHE A 323 -21.42 -10.20 -14.73
CA PHE A 323 -21.14 -11.00 -15.92
C PHE A 323 -21.81 -10.43 -17.19
N LYS A 324 -22.96 -9.76 -17.08
CA LYS A 324 -23.53 -9.02 -18.20
C LYS A 324 -22.65 -7.84 -18.63
N LEU A 325 -22.18 -7.04 -17.66
CA LEU A 325 -21.33 -5.88 -17.92
C LEU A 325 -19.96 -6.27 -18.48
N GLU A 326 -19.36 -7.33 -17.94
CA GLU A 326 -18.10 -7.89 -18.46
C GLU A 326 -18.26 -8.36 -19.92
N GLY A 327 -19.34 -9.06 -20.23
CA GLY A 327 -19.61 -9.49 -21.61
C GLY A 327 -19.78 -8.33 -22.60
N ARG A 328 -20.38 -7.20 -22.16
CA ARG A 328 -20.42 -5.97 -22.98
C ARG A 328 -19.02 -5.46 -23.29
N ILE A 329 -18.14 -5.36 -22.27
CA ILE A 329 -16.75 -4.93 -22.47
C ILE A 329 -16.06 -5.86 -23.47
N LEU A 330 -16.20 -7.16 -23.32
CA LEU A 330 -15.55 -8.12 -24.19
C LEU A 330 -16.06 -8.12 -25.63
N ARG A 331 -17.31 -7.77 -25.86
CA ARG A 331 -17.87 -7.54 -27.20
C ARG A 331 -17.33 -6.24 -27.83
N ASP A 332 -17.20 -5.18 -27.03
CA ASP A 332 -16.64 -3.91 -27.47
C ASP A 332 -15.11 -3.99 -27.73
N HIS A 333 -14.41 -4.91 -27.02
CA HIS A 333 -12.95 -5.05 -27.01
C HIS A 333 -12.47 -6.48 -27.34
N PRO A 334 -12.69 -6.99 -28.56
CA PRO A 334 -12.25 -8.33 -28.97
C PRO A 334 -10.72 -8.49 -28.91
N GLU A 335 -9.96 -7.39 -28.96
CA GLU A 335 -8.52 -7.35 -28.80
C GLU A 335 -8.01 -7.77 -27.40
N TYR A 336 -8.89 -7.90 -26.41
CA TYR A 336 -8.53 -8.45 -25.10
C TYR A 336 -8.36 -9.96 -25.09
N HIS A 337 -8.76 -10.65 -26.18
CA HIS A 337 -8.63 -12.10 -26.35
C HIS A 337 -9.25 -12.93 -25.22
N MET A 338 -10.38 -12.46 -24.66
CA MET A 338 -11.06 -13.08 -23.51
C MET A 338 -12.46 -13.63 -23.89
N SER A 339 -12.66 -14.04 -25.14
CA SER A 339 -13.95 -14.58 -25.63
C SER A 339 -14.42 -15.81 -24.83
N HIS A 340 -13.51 -16.57 -24.21
CA HIS A 340 -13.84 -17.67 -23.32
C HIS A 340 -14.67 -17.26 -22.09
N ARG A 341 -14.77 -15.95 -21.78
CA ARG A 341 -15.62 -15.40 -20.72
C ARG A 341 -16.98 -14.88 -21.24
N LEU A 342 -17.32 -15.07 -22.49
CA LEU A 342 -18.64 -14.77 -23.02
C LEU A 342 -19.64 -15.88 -22.66
N PHE A 343 -19.79 -16.14 -21.35
CA PHE A 343 -20.49 -17.28 -20.78
C PHE A 343 -21.94 -17.41 -21.24
N TRP A 344 -22.67 -16.31 -21.31
CA TRP A 344 -24.10 -16.35 -21.63
C TRP A 344 -24.40 -16.71 -23.09
N GLU A 345 -23.43 -16.56 -24.00
CA GLU A 345 -23.59 -16.91 -25.43
C GLU A 345 -23.60 -18.44 -25.65
N THR A 346 -22.93 -19.17 -24.77
CA THR A 346 -22.73 -20.62 -24.88
C THR A 346 -23.63 -21.41 -23.93
N MET A 347 -24.52 -20.71 -23.19
CA MET A 347 -25.45 -21.37 -22.27
C MET A 347 -26.68 -21.89 -22.99
N ASP A 348 -26.97 -23.16 -22.82
CA ASP A 348 -28.23 -23.80 -23.24
C ASP A 348 -29.22 -23.81 -22.06
N SER A 349 -30.20 -22.94 -22.11
CA SER A 349 -31.24 -22.81 -21.08
C SER A 349 -32.18 -24.02 -20.96
N LYS A 350 -32.25 -24.88 -21.99
CA LYS A 350 -33.11 -26.07 -21.98
C LYS A 350 -32.45 -27.25 -21.26
N THR A 351 -31.13 -27.40 -21.47
CA THR A 351 -30.39 -28.51 -20.88
C THR A 351 -29.66 -28.11 -19.60
N HIS A 352 -29.70 -26.82 -19.21
CA HIS A 352 -28.97 -26.26 -18.07
C HIS A 352 -27.47 -26.53 -18.15
N ARG A 353 -26.90 -26.42 -19.34
CA ARG A 353 -25.47 -26.65 -19.61
C ARG A 353 -24.83 -25.44 -20.26
N ILE A 354 -23.54 -25.33 -20.09
CA ILE A 354 -22.74 -24.26 -20.70
C ILE A 354 -21.50 -24.85 -21.36
N GLN A 355 -21.08 -24.27 -22.50
CA GLN A 355 -19.84 -24.64 -23.15
C GLN A 355 -18.74 -23.63 -22.81
N ILE A 356 -17.62 -24.12 -22.24
CA ILE A 356 -16.42 -23.32 -21.94
C ILE A 356 -15.22 -24.05 -22.55
N ASP A 357 -14.41 -23.36 -23.32
CA ASP A 357 -13.22 -23.88 -23.99
C ASP A 357 -13.52 -25.18 -24.79
N GLY A 358 -14.70 -25.25 -25.41
CA GLY A 358 -15.15 -26.41 -26.20
C GLY A 358 -15.75 -27.58 -25.40
N HIS A 359 -15.70 -27.55 -24.09
CA HIS A 359 -16.25 -28.58 -23.19
C HIS A 359 -17.61 -28.17 -22.63
N TRP A 360 -18.54 -29.14 -22.53
CA TRP A 360 -19.87 -28.90 -21.94
C TRP A 360 -19.88 -29.26 -20.46
N TYR A 361 -20.38 -28.32 -19.64
CA TYR A 361 -20.49 -28.44 -18.19
C TYR A 361 -21.93 -28.31 -17.74
N ASP A 362 -22.31 -29.03 -16.70
CA ASP A 362 -23.60 -28.88 -16.04
C ASP A 362 -23.58 -27.69 -15.08
N LEU A 363 -24.64 -26.87 -15.08
CA LEU A 363 -24.78 -25.72 -14.17
C LEU A 363 -25.38 -26.18 -12.83
N LYS A 364 -24.78 -25.77 -11.73
CA LYS A 364 -25.30 -25.93 -10.35
C LYS A 364 -26.57 -25.12 -10.12
N ASP A 365 -26.68 -23.97 -10.81
CA ASP A 365 -27.78 -23.04 -10.72
C ASP A 365 -27.98 -22.41 -12.11
N SER A 366 -29.21 -22.40 -12.56
CA SER A 366 -29.61 -21.88 -13.87
C SER A 366 -30.79 -20.89 -13.76
N HIS A 367 -31.13 -20.46 -12.55
CA HIS A 367 -32.19 -19.47 -12.32
C HIS A 367 -31.66 -18.05 -12.51
N PHE A 368 -31.84 -17.51 -13.73
CA PHE A 368 -31.41 -16.18 -14.15
C PHE A 368 -32.61 -15.36 -14.69
N PRO A 369 -33.51 -14.88 -13.83
CA PRO A 369 -34.78 -14.28 -14.25
C PRO A 369 -34.63 -13.00 -15.08
N THR A 370 -33.50 -12.32 -14.99
CA THR A 370 -33.21 -11.08 -15.75
C THR A 370 -32.44 -11.31 -17.06
N LEU A 371 -32.12 -12.57 -17.40
CA LEU A 371 -31.37 -12.87 -18.62
C LEU A 371 -32.29 -12.79 -19.84
N SER A 372 -31.97 -11.91 -20.79
CA SER A 372 -32.71 -11.80 -22.04
C SER A 372 -32.28 -12.86 -23.05
N PRO A 373 -33.17 -13.67 -23.62
CA PRO A 373 -32.81 -14.62 -24.67
C PRO A 373 -32.30 -13.95 -25.96
N GLU A 374 -32.72 -12.69 -26.23
CA GLU A 374 -32.37 -11.96 -27.45
C GLU A 374 -30.97 -11.33 -27.35
N ASP A 375 -30.64 -10.81 -26.17
CA ASP A 375 -29.33 -10.24 -25.86
C ASP A 375 -28.96 -10.52 -24.38
N PRO A 376 -28.22 -11.56 -24.12
CA PRO A 376 -27.96 -12.00 -22.75
C PRO A 376 -27.08 -11.03 -21.95
N TYR A 377 -26.46 -10.05 -22.59
CA TYR A 377 -25.66 -9.02 -21.91
C TYR A 377 -26.40 -7.70 -21.71
N ARG A 378 -27.64 -7.59 -22.19
CA ARG A 378 -28.48 -6.42 -21.93
C ARG A 378 -28.96 -6.43 -20.47
N LEU A 379 -28.73 -5.33 -19.76
CA LEU A 379 -29.31 -5.11 -18.44
C LEU A 379 -30.82 -4.89 -18.57
N SER A 380 -31.60 -5.36 -17.57
CA SER A 380 -32.99 -4.93 -17.44
C SER A 380 -33.08 -3.46 -17.03
N PRO A 381 -34.23 -2.79 -17.21
CA PRO A 381 -34.41 -1.40 -16.75
C PRO A 381 -34.15 -1.22 -15.25
N GLU A 382 -34.50 -2.23 -14.45
CA GLU A 382 -34.27 -2.25 -12.99
C GLU A 382 -32.78 -2.39 -12.69
N GLU A 383 -32.05 -3.29 -13.38
CA GLU A 383 -30.59 -3.43 -13.25
C GLU A 383 -29.86 -2.15 -13.66
N GLU A 384 -30.30 -1.47 -14.72
CA GLU A 384 -29.75 -0.16 -15.14
C GLU A 384 -29.97 0.91 -14.07
N THR A 385 -31.13 0.94 -13.44
CA THR A 385 -31.44 1.87 -12.35
C THR A 385 -30.53 1.64 -11.17
N VAL A 386 -30.39 0.38 -10.74
CA VAL A 386 -29.48 0.00 -9.65
C VAL A 386 -28.05 0.42 -9.95
N MET A 387 -27.55 0.15 -11.16
CA MET A 387 -26.17 0.50 -11.53
C MET A 387 -25.94 2.02 -11.64
N ASN A 388 -26.95 2.77 -12.07
CA ASN A 388 -26.89 4.24 -12.06
C ASN A 388 -26.78 4.79 -10.63
N ASP A 389 -27.60 4.30 -9.69
CA ASP A 389 -27.60 4.73 -8.29
C ASP A 389 -26.26 4.37 -7.59
N LEU A 390 -25.75 3.17 -7.85
CA LEU A 390 -24.46 2.73 -7.34
C LEU A 390 -23.33 3.59 -7.91
N ALA A 391 -23.31 3.81 -9.23
CA ALA A 391 -22.29 4.65 -9.87
C ALA A 391 -22.36 6.12 -9.37
N PHE A 392 -23.57 6.62 -9.07
CA PHE A 392 -23.72 7.91 -8.43
C PHE A 392 -23.09 7.92 -7.04
N SER A 393 -23.36 6.92 -6.20
CA SER A 393 -22.77 6.81 -4.85
C SER A 393 -21.25 6.75 -4.88
N PHE A 394 -20.65 5.90 -5.74
CA PHE A 394 -19.21 5.78 -5.88
C PHE A 394 -18.54 7.09 -6.32
N ARG A 395 -19.10 7.78 -7.30
CA ARG A 395 -18.54 9.04 -7.82
C ARG A 395 -18.69 10.23 -6.87
N ASN A 396 -19.66 10.20 -5.95
CA ASN A 396 -19.96 11.30 -5.05
C ASN A 396 -19.49 11.05 -3.59
N SER A 397 -18.90 9.89 -3.30
CA SER A 397 -18.27 9.62 -2.01
C SER A 397 -17.03 10.50 -1.83
N ILE A 398 -17.10 11.49 -0.97
CA ILE A 398 -16.01 12.45 -0.74
C ILE A 398 -14.74 11.74 -0.30
N ARG A 399 -14.85 10.79 0.63
CA ARG A 399 -13.70 10.03 1.15
C ARG A 399 -13.07 9.18 0.04
N MET A 400 -13.87 8.49 -0.77
CA MET A 400 -13.38 7.69 -1.90
C MET A 400 -12.66 8.57 -2.94
N GLN A 401 -13.19 9.74 -3.26
CA GLN A 401 -12.54 10.65 -4.22
C GLN A 401 -11.22 11.24 -3.67
N ARG A 402 -11.11 11.47 -2.35
CA ARG A 402 -9.84 11.83 -1.71
C ARG A 402 -8.82 10.69 -1.83
N HIS A 403 -9.24 9.46 -1.56
CA HIS A 403 -8.37 8.27 -1.69
C HIS A 403 -7.94 8.04 -3.14
N LEU A 404 -8.87 8.15 -4.09
CA LEU A 404 -8.57 8.08 -5.53
C LEU A 404 -7.49 9.11 -5.93
N LYS A 405 -7.68 10.36 -5.50
CA LYS A 405 -6.70 11.41 -5.77
C LYS A 405 -5.33 11.07 -5.18
N PHE A 406 -5.28 10.61 -3.93
CA PHE A 406 -4.04 10.22 -3.27
C PHE A 406 -3.33 9.06 -4.00
N LEU A 407 -4.08 8.02 -4.43
CA LEU A 407 -3.56 6.92 -5.23
C LEU A 407 -2.98 7.40 -6.57
N LEU A 408 -3.62 8.36 -7.24
CA LEU A 408 -3.14 8.94 -8.49
C LEU A 408 -1.89 9.82 -8.30
N ASP A 409 -1.86 10.61 -7.22
CA ASP A 409 -0.75 11.54 -6.96
C ASP A 409 0.52 10.81 -6.50
N ASN A 410 0.37 9.75 -5.69
CA ASN A 410 1.49 9.04 -5.06
C ASN A 410 1.72 7.63 -5.64
N GLY A 411 0.93 7.21 -6.62
CA GLY A 411 0.97 5.86 -7.17
C GLY A 411 1.42 5.76 -8.61
N SER A 412 1.82 4.56 -8.98
CA SER A 412 2.16 4.13 -10.34
C SER A 412 2.10 2.61 -10.45
N ILE A 413 2.11 2.09 -11.67
CA ILE A 413 2.09 0.64 -11.89
C ILE A 413 3.43 -0.03 -11.56
N TYR A 414 4.53 0.71 -11.65
CA TYR A 414 5.86 0.29 -11.22
C TYR A 414 6.68 1.49 -10.75
N LYS A 415 7.76 1.23 -10.03
CA LYS A 415 8.74 2.24 -9.63
C LYS A 415 10.16 1.66 -9.60
N VAL A 416 11.13 2.44 -10.05
CA VAL A 416 12.54 2.22 -9.75
C VAL A 416 12.95 3.17 -8.63
N ASN A 417 13.49 2.64 -7.53
CA ASN A 417 13.92 3.40 -6.37
C ASN A 417 15.19 2.81 -5.78
N ASN A 418 16.25 3.58 -5.73
CA ASN A 418 17.55 3.18 -5.17
C ASN A 418 18.11 1.87 -5.77
N GLY A 419 17.91 1.66 -7.07
CA GLY A 419 18.30 0.44 -7.77
C GLY A 419 17.31 -0.71 -7.66
N TYR A 420 16.31 -0.63 -6.80
CA TYR A 420 15.24 -1.61 -6.69
C TYR A 420 14.13 -1.35 -7.71
N LEU A 421 13.57 -2.40 -8.29
CA LEU A 421 12.39 -2.35 -9.14
C LEU A 421 11.19 -2.87 -8.35
N LEU A 422 10.16 -2.05 -8.22
CA LEU A 422 8.93 -2.32 -7.50
C LEU A 422 7.78 -2.46 -8.49
N TYR A 423 7.03 -3.54 -8.42
CA TYR A 423 5.74 -3.72 -9.09
C TYR A 423 4.95 -4.81 -8.36
N HIS A 424 3.62 -4.77 -8.49
CA HIS A 424 2.77 -5.66 -7.70
C HIS A 424 2.75 -7.10 -8.23
N GLY A 425 2.35 -7.32 -9.46
CA GLY A 425 2.06 -8.65 -10.03
C GLY A 425 3.22 -9.25 -10.81
N CYS A 426 3.28 -9.03 -12.13
CA CYS A 426 4.27 -9.64 -13.01
C CYS A 426 4.69 -8.72 -14.18
N ILE A 427 5.73 -9.13 -14.89
CA ILE A 427 6.07 -8.65 -16.22
C ILE A 427 5.72 -9.77 -17.21
N PRO A 428 4.59 -9.70 -17.93
CA PRO A 428 4.08 -10.80 -18.75
C PRO A 428 5.12 -11.36 -19.73
N MET A 429 5.19 -12.69 -19.80
CA MET A 429 6.14 -13.44 -20.61
C MET A 429 5.45 -14.49 -21.47
N ASN A 430 6.11 -14.86 -22.56
CA ASN A 430 5.76 -16.02 -23.38
C ASN A 430 6.35 -17.30 -22.77
N GLU A 431 5.90 -18.46 -23.24
CA GLU A 431 6.39 -19.78 -22.81
C GLU A 431 7.90 -19.96 -22.99
N ASP A 432 8.51 -19.29 -23.96
CA ASP A 432 9.95 -19.32 -24.23
C ASP A 432 10.77 -18.35 -23.36
N GLY A 433 10.12 -17.62 -22.42
CA GLY A 433 10.74 -16.66 -21.54
C GLY A 433 11.06 -15.29 -22.17
N THR A 434 10.60 -15.04 -23.39
CA THR A 434 10.64 -13.68 -23.97
C THR A 434 9.51 -12.82 -23.41
N LEU A 435 9.67 -11.49 -23.46
CA LEU A 435 8.63 -10.57 -23.02
C LEU A 435 7.39 -10.66 -23.92
N HIS A 436 6.22 -10.74 -23.30
CA HIS A 436 4.95 -10.73 -24.04
C HIS A 436 4.62 -9.35 -24.57
N TYR A 437 4.13 -9.26 -25.81
CA TYR A 437 3.68 -8.02 -26.45
C TYR A 437 2.15 -7.88 -26.33
N SER A 438 1.69 -6.94 -25.56
CA SER A 438 0.28 -6.54 -25.50
C SER A 438 -0.03 -5.46 -26.52
N THR A 439 -1.21 -5.54 -27.16
CA THR A 439 -1.69 -4.49 -28.06
C THR A 439 -2.55 -3.50 -27.26
N ILE A 440 -2.10 -2.25 -27.20
CA ILE A 440 -2.75 -1.17 -26.44
C ILE A 440 -3.03 -0.03 -27.43
N ASN A 441 -4.30 0.32 -27.63
CA ASN A 441 -4.72 1.34 -28.61
C ASN A 441 -4.07 1.14 -29.99
N GLY A 442 -4.05 -0.10 -30.47
CA GLY A 442 -3.51 -0.48 -31.78
C GLY A 442 -1.99 -0.51 -31.90
N LYS A 443 -1.25 -0.27 -30.82
CA LYS A 443 0.23 -0.35 -30.78
C LYS A 443 0.68 -1.49 -29.87
N LYS A 444 1.78 -2.15 -30.26
CA LYS A 444 2.38 -3.24 -29.48
C LYS A 444 3.42 -2.71 -28.49
N TYR A 445 3.32 -3.14 -27.26
CA TYR A 445 4.22 -2.78 -26.17
C TYR A 445 4.61 -4.02 -25.35
N ALA A 446 5.81 -4.06 -24.84
CA ALA A 446 6.30 -5.09 -23.94
C ALA A 446 7.13 -4.46 -22.80
N GLY A 447 7.37 -5.20 -21.73
CA GLY A 447 8.24 -4.81 -20.63
C GLY A 447 7.91 -3.43 -20.06
N ARG A 448 8.93 -2.60 -19.90
CA ARG A 448 8.79 -1.24 -19.36
C ARG A 448 7.82 -0.37 -20.16
N ALA A 449 7.93 -0.39 -21.49
CA ALA A 449 7.08 0.44 -22.36
C ALA A 449 5.60 0.08 -22.21
N MET A 450 5.27 -1.19 -21.96
CA MET A 450 3.90 -1.65 -21.69
C MET A 450 3.39 -1.07 -20.36
N LEU A 451 4.16 -1.13 -19.28
CA LEU A 451 3.74 -0.58 -17.99
C LEU A 451 3.61 0.95 -18.04
N GLU A 452 4.47 1.64 -18.79
CA GLU A 452 4.35 3.09 -19.02
C GLU A 452 3.07 3.44 -19.79
N ALA A 453 2.71 2.65 -20.81
CA ALA A 453 1.47 2.84 -21.56
C ALA A 453 0.24 2.65 -20.65
N TYR A 454 0.19 1.60 -19.83
CA TYR A 454 -0.88 1.39 -18.87
C TYR A 454 -0.95 2.52 -17.83
N ASN A 455 0.19 2.94 -17.28
CA ASN A 455 0.25 4.04 -16.33
C ASN A 455 -0.30 5.35 -16.91
N HIS A 456 -0.01 5.62 -18.19
CA HIS A 456 -0.57 6.77 -18.91
C HIS A 456 -2.09 6.65 -19.04
N ILE A 457 -2.62 5.50 -19.44
CA ILE A 457 -4.06 5.29 -19.67
C ILE A 457 -4.86 5.40 -18.38
N ILE A 458 -4.35 4.89 -17.25
CA ILE A 458 -4.98 5.04 -15.93
C ILE A 458 -5.15 6.53 -15.60
N ARG A 459 -4.14 7.36 -15.90
CA ARG A 459 -4.22 8.80 -15.71
C ARG A 459 -5.20 9.47 -16.67
N VAL A 460 -5.21 9.04 -17.95
CA VAL A 460 -6.21 9.49 -18.95
C VAL A 460 -7.62 9.18 -18.48
N ALA A 461 -7.89 7.99 -17.95
CA ALA A 461 -9.19 7.63 -17.40
C ALA A 461 -9.67 8.61 -16.32
N SER A 462 -8.75 9.14 -15.50
CA SER A 462 -9.07 10.13 -14.47
C SER A 462 -9.36 11.52 -15.02
N TYR A 463 -8.57 12.01 -15.98
CA TYR A 463 -8.59 13.41 -16.41
C TYR A 463 -9.36 13.67 -17.70
N ALA A 464 -9.64 12.63 -18.52
CA ALA A 464 -10.42 12.80 -19.74
C ALA A 464 -11.84 13.25 -19.45
N PRO A 465 -12.43 14.10 -20.31
CA PRO A 465 -13.79 14.57 -20.12
C PRO A 465 -14.80 13.40 -20.03
N ARG A 466 -15.81 13.56 -19.16
CA ARG A 466 -16.91 12.59 -19.04
C ARG A 466 -17.60 12.43 -20.38
N HIS A 467 -18.13 11.24 -20.65
CA HIS A 467 -18.89 10.89 -21.87
C HIS A 467 -18.06 10.88 -23.17
N THR A 468 -16.73 10.85 -23.10
CA THR A 468 -15.87 10.62 -24.27
C THR A 468 -15.54 9.14 -24.43
N GLU A 469 -15.44 8.67 -25.69
CA GLU A 469 -14.97 7.31 -26.00
C GLU A 469 -13.57 7.05 -25.42
N LEU A 470 -12.69 8.06 -25.45
CA LEU A 470 -11.38 7.97 -24.84
C LEU A 470 -11.44 7.57 -23.36
N ARG A 471 -12.33 8.20 -22.57
CA ARG A 471 -12.54 7.88 -21.17
C ARG A 471 -13.13 6.50 -20.99
N LYS A 472 -14.17 6.15 -21.78
CA LYS A 472 -14.81 4.84 -21.75
C LYS A 472 -13.76 3.74 -21.97
N ASN A 473 -13.04 3.80 -23.07
CA ASN A 473 -12.02 2.79 -23.43
C ASN A 473 -10.89 2.71 -22.38
N SER A 474 -10.50 3.84 -21.80
CA SER A 474 -9.50 3.86 -20.71
C SER A 474 -10.01 3.18 -19.45
N LEU A 475 -11.30 3.37 -19.08
CA LEU A 475 -11.91 2.70 -17.93
C LEU A 475 -12.12 1.20 -18.18
N ASP A 476 -12.50 0.80 -19.41
CA ASP A 476 -12.62 -0.61 -19.78
C ASP A 476 -11.26 -1.31 -19.75
N LEU A 477 -10.18 -0.60 -20.12
CA LEU A 477 -8.82 -1.11 -19.97
C LEU A 477 -8.39 -1.24 -18.48
N MET A 478 -8.85 -0.37 -17.59
CA MET A 478 -8.62 -0.56 -16.15
C MET A 478 -9.31 -1.81 -15.63
N TRP A 479 -10.53 -2.12 -16.11
CA TRP A 479 -11.18 -3.39 -15.81
C TRP A 479 -10.37 -4.57 -16.38
N TYR A 480 -9.81 -4.46 -17.60
CA TYR A 480 -8.91 -5.49 -18.15
C TYR A 480 -7.68 -5.70 -17.26
N LEU A 481 -7.08 -4.64 -16.73
CA LEU A 481 -5.94 -4.76 -15.81
C LEU A 481 -6.28 -5.54 -14.53
N TRP A 482 -7.53 -5.50 -14.08
CA TRP A 482 -8.01 -6.30 -12.95
C TRP A 482 -7.97 -7.80 -13.22
N CYS A 483 -8.39 -8.27 -14.39
CA CYS A 483 -8.67 -9.69 -14.63
C CYS A 483 -8.24 -10.21 -16.00
N GLY A 484 -7.57 -9.40 -16.82
CA GLY A 484 -7.25 -9.73 -18.20
C GLY A 484 -6.15 -10.76 -18.35
N THR A 485 -6.22 -11.50 -19.45
CA THR A 485 -5.15 -12.39 -19.91
C THR A 485 -3.87 -11.58 -20.16
N HIS A 486 -2.75 -12.01 -19.60
CA HIS A 486 -1.47 -11.29 -19.61
C HIS A 486 -1.50 -9.87 -19.00
N SER A 487 -2.47 -9.60 -18.11
CA SER A 487 -2.43 -8.38 -17.31
C SER A 487 -1.22 -8.42 -16.36
N PRO A 488 -0.39 -7.37 -16.32
CA PRO A 488 0.76 -7.32 -15.41
C PRO A 488 0.36 -7.24 -13.94
N LEU A 489 -0.89 -6.92 -13.65
CA LEU A 489 -1.39 -6.82 -12.29
C LEU A 489 -2.04 -8.11 -11.80
N SER A 490 -2.81 -8.83 -12.65
CA SER A 490 -3.43 -10.09 -12.24
C SER A 490 -2.48 -11.30 -12.35
N GLY A 491 -1.50 -11.25 -13.26
CA GLY A 491 -0.51 -12.30 -13.44
C GLY A 491 -1.09 -13.69 -13.72
N LYS A 492 -2.30 -13.77 -14.26
CA LYS A 492 -3.00 -15.01 -14.57
C LYS A 492 -3.49 -15.00 -16.00
N TYR A 493 -3.43 -16.15 -16.63
CA TYR A 493 -4.03 -16.36 -17.94
C TYR A 493 -5.56 -16.34 -17.86
N LYS A 494 -6.11 -16.89 -16.78
CA LYS A 494 -7.56 -17.00 -16.56
C LYS A 494 -7.89 -16.78 -15.07
N ILE A 495 -8.91 -15.96 -14.81
CA ILE A 495 -9.55 -15.85 -13.49
C ILE A 495 -10.91 -16.55 -13.56
N ALA A 496 -11.06 -17.66 -12.83
CA ALA A 496 -12.24 -18.49 -12.79
C ALA A 496 -13.24 -18.00 -11.72
N THR A 497 -14.07 -17.02 -12.05
CA THR A 497 -15.12 -16.51 -11.13
C THR A 497 -16.47 -17.16 -11.41
N PHE A 498 -16.94 -17.12 -12.66
CA PHE A 498 -18.18 -17.73 -13.08
C PHE A 498 -18.18 -19.25 -12.83
N GLU A 499 -17.11 -19.88 -13.22
CA GLU A 499 -16.93 -21.33 -13.12
C GLU A 499 -17.07 -21.82 -11.69
N ARG A 500 -16.46 -21.13 -10.72
CA ARG A 500 -16.54 -21.48 -9.30
C ARG A 500 -17.94 -21.36 -8.71
N TYR A 501 -18.74 -20.41 -9.19
CA TYR A 501 -20.12 -20.27 -8.74
C TYR A 501 -21.05 -21.30 -9.41
N PHE A 502 -21.00 -21.41 -10.72
CA PHE A 502 -22.07 -22.03 -11.47
C PHE A 502 -21.75 -23.42 -12.03
N ILE A 503 -20.49 -23.85 -12.09
CA ILE A 503 -20.10 -25.13 -12.69
C ILE A 503 -19.89 -26.18 -11.63
N ALA A 504 -20.44 -27.39 -11.86
CA ALA A 504 -20.33 -28.50 -10.94
C ALA A 504 -18.94 -29.14 -10.91
N ASP A 505 -18.24 -29.10 -12.06
CA ASP A 505 -16.92 -29.68 -12.21
C ASP A 505 -15.85 -28.67 -11.79
N ASP A 506 -15.13 -28.98 -10.71
CA ASP A 506 -14.07 -28.12 -10.15
C ASP A 506 -12.89 -27.94 -11.11
N THR A 507 -12.72 -28.82 -12.11
CA THR A 507 -11.66 -28.68 -13.12
C THR A 507 -11.83 -27.45 -14.00
N ALA A 508 -13.07 -27.01 -14.26
CA ALA A 508 -13.38 -25.79 -15.00
C ALA A 508 -12.88 -24.53 -14.28
N GLY A 509 -12.76 -24.60 -12.94
CA GLY A 509 -12.29 -23.51 -12.08
C GLY A 509 -10.77 -23.42 -11.93
N LYS A 510 -9.98 -24.21 -12.66
CA LYS A 510 -8.52 -24.17 -12.58
C LYS A 510 -7.99 -22.90 -13.24
N GLU A 511 -7.21 -22.15 -12.47
CA GLU A 511 -6.54 -20.93 -12.94
C GLU A 511 -5.09 -21.24 -13.31
N GLU A 512 -4.65 -20.65 -14.42
CA GLU A 512 -3.27 -20.77 -14.90
C GLU A 512 -2.54 -19.45 -14.68
N LYS A 513 -1.29 -19.54 -14.22
CA LYS A 513 -0.42 -18.38 -14.01
C LYS A 513 0.29 -18.02 -15.31
N ASP A 514 0.66 -16.73 -15.46
CA ASP A 514 1.53 -16.28 -16.53
C ASP A 514 2.90 -17.01 -16.46
N PRO A 515 3.53 -17.37 -17.59
CA PRO A 515 4.84 -18.00 -17.64
C PRO A 515 5.94 -17.24 -16.89
N TYR A 516 5.76 -15.93 -16.67
CA TYR A 516 6.61 -15.12 -15.81
C TYR A 516 6.97 -15.81 -14.48
N TYR A 517 6.00 -16.41 -13.79
CA TYR A 517 6.23 -17.02 -12.48
C TYR A 517 7.17 -18.24 -12.51
N THR A 518 7.35 -18.86 -13.66
CA THR A 518 8.35 -19.91 -13.87
C THR A 518 9.72 -19.30 -14.18
N TRP A 519 9.76 -18.31 -15.06
CA TRP A 519 10.99 -17.71 -15.53
C TRP A 519 11.67 -16.82 -14.50
N ILE A 520 10.92 -16.14 -13.65
CA ILE A 520 11.47 -15.21 -12.63
C ILE A 520 12.25 -15.92 -11.51
N GLU A 521 12.13 -17.22 -11.39
CA GLU A 521 12.95 -18.03 -10.47
C GLU A 521 14.44 -18.05 -10.89
N GLN A 522 14.75 -17.70 -12.15
CA GLN A 522 16.10 -17.67 -12.68
C GLN A 522 16.74 -16.29 -12.51
N GLU A 523 17.96 -16.24 -11.98
CA GLU A 523 18.73 -14.99 -11.78
C GLU A 523 18.92 -14.22 -13.08
N THR A 524 19.18 -14.90 -14.20
CA THR A 524 19.36 -14.32 -15.53
C THR A 524 18.12 -13.55 -16.01
N THR A 525 16.95 -14.08 -15.74
CA THR A 525 15.67 -13.41 -16.06
C THR A 525 15.47 -12.16 -15.19
N ALA A 526 15.75 -12.26 -13.89
CA ALA A 526 15.66 -11.11 -13.00
C ALA A 526 16.61 -9.98 -13.40
N ILE A 527 17.86 -10.29 -13.78
CA ILE A 527 18.83 -9.31 -14.26
C ILE A 527 18.34 -8.64 -15.55
N ARG A 528 17.84 -9.42 -16.52
CA ARG A 528 17.29 -8.87 -17.78
C ARG A 528 16.11 -7.91 -17.54
N ILE A 529 15.24 -8.23 -16.58
CA ILE A 529 14.13 -7.33 -16.21
C ILE A 529 14.68 -6.06 -15.56
N LEU A 530 15.65 -6.15 -14.64
CA LEU A 530 16.26 -4.97 -14.03
C LEU A 530 16.88 -4.05 -15.09
N GLU A 531 17.61 -4.60 -16.07
CA GLU A 531 18.18 -3.86 -17.19
C GLU A 531 17.10 -3.17 -18.06
N GLU A 532 16.02 -3.88 -18.41
CA GLU A 532 14.88 -3.38 -19.17
C GLU A 532 14.25 -2.13 -18.52
N PHE A 533 14.16 -2.15 -17.19
CA PHE A 533 13.61 -1.03 -16.42
C PHE A 533 14.61 0.05 -16.04
N GLY A 534 15.88 -0.12 -16.39
CA GLY A 534 16.95 0.82 -16.01
C GLY A 534 17.27 0.83 -14.52
N ALA A 535 16.96 -0.28 -13.82
CA ALA A 535 17.37 -0.52 -12.45
C ALA A 535 18.82 -1.06 -12.41
N ASP A 536 19.41 -1.18 -11.21
CA ASP A 536 20.79 -1.67 -11.08
C ASP A 536 20.84 -3.19 -11.34
N PRO A 537 21.49 -3.66 -12.42
CA PRO A 537 21.56 -5.10 -12.72
C PRO A 537 22.52 -5.87 -11.83
N VAL A 538 23.45 -5.18 -11.15
CA VAL A 538 24.50 -5.80 -10.31
C VAL A 538 24.04 -5.97 -8.87
N HIS A 539 23.44 -4.95 -8.27
CA HIS A 539 23.01 -4.93 -6.88
C HIS A 539 21.51 -4.79 -6.69
N GLY A 540 20.78 -4.44 -7.77
CA GLY A 540 19.34 -4.24 -7.74
C GLY A 540 18.55 -5.49 -7.37
N LYS A 541 17.35 -5.25 -6.88
CA LYS A 541 16.38 -6.28 -6.49
C LYS A 541 15.02 -5.96 -7.11
N ILE A 542 14.28 -6.99 -7.42
CA ILE A 542 12.86 -6.92 -7.77
C ILE A 542 12.08 -7.19 -6.50
N ILE A 543 11.16 -6.30 -6.13
CA ILE A 543 10.28 -6.43 -4.96
C ILE A 543 8.85 -6.50 -5.47
N THR A 544 8.14 -7.61 -5.15
CA THR A 544 6.78 -7.89 -5.63
C THR A 544 5.86 -8.35 -4.50
N GLY A 545 4.55 -8.37 -4.79
CA GLY A 545 3.50 -8.97 -3.97
C GLY A 545 2.66 -9.99 -4.73
N HIS A 546 1.33 -9.91 -4.56
CA HIS A 546 0.28 -10.57 -5.33
C HIS A 546 0.13 -12.09 -5.17
N VAL A 547 1.21 -12.85 -5.16
CA VAL A 547 1.16 -14.31 -5.02
C VAL A 547 1.65 -14.68 -3.63
N PRO A 548 0.76 -15.11 -2.72
CA PRO A 548 1.15 -15.43 -1.36
C PRO A 548 2.26 -16.48 -1.30
N VAL A 549 3.30 -16.19 -0.51
CA VAL A 549 4.38 -17.12 -0.20
C VAL A 549 3.81 -18.17 0.75
N LYS A 550 3.80 -19.44 0.31
CA LYS A 550 3.27 -20.54 1.12
C LYS A 550 4.21 -20.91 2.26
N ALA A 551 3.64 -21.50 3.30
CA ALA A 551 4.43 -22.05 4.40
C ALA A 551 5.52 -22.99 3.88
N GLY A 552 6.77 -22.76 4.28
CA GLY A 552 7.93 -23.54 3.82
C GLY A 552 8.56 -23.06 2.50
N GLU A 553 7.92 -22.15 1.75
CA GLU A 553 8.55 -21.54 0.56
C GLU A 553 9.42 -20.33 0.98
N SER A 554 10.48 -20.07 0.21
CA SER A 554 11.31 -18.87 0.42
C SER A 554 10.70 -17.66 -0.29
N PRO A 555 10.49 -16.53 0.41
CA PRO A 555 10.14 -15.25 -0.23
C PRO A 555 11.30 -14.64 -1.04
N VAL A 556 12.53 -15.13 -0.86
CA VAL A 556 13.73 -14.69 -1.60
C VAL A 556 14.08 -15.72 -2.64
N LYS A 557 14.07 -15.32 -3.91
CA LYS A 557 14.20 -16.15 -5.10
C LYS A 557 15.31 -15.62 -6.02
N ALA A 558 15.59 -16.33 -7.11
CA ALA A 558 16.54 -15.91 -8.14
C ALA A 558 17.89 -15.49 -7.54
N ASN A 559 18.48 -16.34 -6.70
CA ASN A 559 19.75 -16.06 -6.00
C ASN A 559 19.76 -14.70 -5.26
N GLY A 560 18.63 -14.33 -4.64
CA GLY A 560 18.50 -13.07 -3.89
C GLY A 560 18.13 -11.84 -4.72
N ARG A 561 17.85 -12.00 -6.02
CA ARG A 561 17.45 -10.90 -6.91
C ARG A 561 15.96 -10.55 -6.80
N VAL A 562 15.13 -11.50 -6.43
CA VAL A 562 13.67 -11.31 -6.32
C VAL A 562 13.24 -11.54 -4.88
N ILE A 563 12.45 -10.62 -4.36
CA ILE A 563 11.88 -10.69 -3.02
C ILE A 563 10.38 -10.50 -3.14
N ASN A 564 9.65 -11.56 -2.89
CA ASN A 564 8.18 -11.52 -2.81
C ASN A 564 7.79 -11.28 -1.35
N ILE A 565 7.10 -10.16 -1.09
CA ILE A 565 6.71 -9.76 0.27
C ILE A 565 5.21 -10.00 0.57
N ASP A 566 4.46 -10.68 -0.32
CA ASP A 566 3.12 -11.15 0.00
C ASP A 566 3.20 -12.37 0.94
N GLY A 567 3.00 -12.14 2.20
CA GLY A 567 2.92 -13.19 3.22
C GLY A 567 1.49 -13.45 3.71
N GLY A 568 0.48 -12.89 3.02
CA GLY A 568 -0.92 -13.09 3.35
C GLY A 568 -1.34 -12.44 4.67
N MET A 569 -1.36 -11.10 4.73
CA MET A 569 -1.83 -10.37 5.94
C MET A 569 -3.26 -10.76 6.35
N ASN A 570 -4.08 -11.18 5.40
CA ASN A 570 -5.45 -11.56 5.69
C ASN A 570 -5.51 -12.87 6.48
N GLU A 571 -6.25 -12.87 7.59
CA GLU A 571 -6.45 -13.99 8.52
C GLU A 571 -6.81 -15.33 7.81
N ARG A 572 -7.54 -15.25 6.70
CA ARG A 572 -7.97 -16.43 5.93
C ARG A 572 -6.82 -17.12 5.20
N LEU A 573 -5.73 -16.43 4.97
CA LEU A 573 -4.53 -16.97 4.33
C LEU A 573 -3.51 -17.53 5.32
N ASN A 574 -3.64 -17.25 6.62
CA ASN A 574 -2.68 -17.68 7.64
C ASN A 574 -2.42 -19.19 7.65
N SER A 575 -3.43 -20.02 7.35
CA SER A 575 -3.27 -21.47 7.23
C SER A 575 -2.46 -21.90 5.99
N VAL A 576 -2.37 -21.05 4.98
CA VAL A 576 -1.64 -21.32 3.73
C VAL A 576 -0.22 -20.77 3.81
N THR A 577 -0.04 -19.58 4.41
CA THR A 577 1.22 -18.86 4.44
C THR A 577 2.04 -19.15 5.71
N GLY A 578 1.40 -19.61 6.78
CA GLY A 578 2.06 -19.83 8.07
C GLY A 578 2.44 -18.55 8.82
N GLY A 579 2.02 -17.37 8.33
CA GLY A 579 2.32 -16.05 8.91
C GLY A 579 1.28 -15.02 8.52
N CYS A 580 1.55 -13.76 8.86
CA CYS A 580 0.66 -12.61 8.61
C CYS A 580 1.34 -11.54 7.75
N GLY A 581 2.17 -11.90 6.82
CA GLY A 581 2.83 -10.96 5.93
C GLY A 581 4.32 -10.78 6.16
N TYR A 582 4.96 -10.13 5.21
CA TYR A 582 6.36 -9.73 5.30
C TYR A 582 6.48 -8.22 5.22
N THR A 583 7.49 -7.67 5.91
CA THR A 583 7.98 -6.32 5.66
C THR A 583 9.45 -6.40 5.28
N LEU A 584 9.82 -5.84 4.14
CA LEU A 584 11.21 -5.64 3.79
C LEU A 584 11.66 -4.28 4.33
N VAL A 585 12.80 -4.24 5.02
CA VAL A 585 13.34 -3.03 5.65
C VAL A 585 14.75 -2.77 5.11
N SER A 586 14.92 -1.67 4.38
CA SER A 586 16.22 -1.23 3.88
C SER A 586 16.73 -0.05 4.71
N ASN A 587 17.80 -0.24 5.46
CA ASN A 587 18.47 0.81 6.22
C ASN A 587 19.87 1.11 5.65
N SER A 588 20.66 1.96 6.34
CA SER A 588 21.98 2.34 5.84
C SER A 588 23.05 1.22 5.89
N HIS A 589 22.78 0.09 6.54
CA HIS A 589 23.74 -1.01 6.73
C HIS A 589 23.34 -2.30 6.02
N GLN A 590 22.05 -2.56 5.87
CA GLN A 590 21.56 -3.86 5.46
C GLN A 590 20.11 -3.83 4.96
N LEU A 591 19.75 -4.89 4.26
CA LEU A 591 18.39 -5.24 3.87
C LEU A 591 17.90 -6.38 4.76
N LEU A 592 16.78 -6.18 5.41
CA LEU A 592 16.18 -7.11 6.37
C LEU A 592 14.79 -7.51 5.87
N LEU A 593 14.42 -8.75 6.12
CA LEU A 593 13.05 -9.24 5.92
C LEU A 593 12.48 -9.65 7.27
N ALA A 594 11.40 -9.00 7.68
CA ALA A 594 10.63 -9.31 8.86
C ALA A 594 9.38 -10.11 8.46
N GLN A 595 9.23 -11.31 8.99
CA GLN A 595 8.00 -12.12 8.90
C GLN A 595 7.13 -11.85 10.12
N HIS A 596 5.87 -11.50 9.89
CA HIS A 596 4.92 -11.21 10.96
C HIS A 596 4.10 -12.45 11.31
N HIS A 597 3.75 -12.58 12.58
CA HIS A 597 2.88 -13.64 13.09
C HIS A 597 1.56 -13.06 13.60
N PRO A 598 0.49 -13.88 13.69
CA PRO A 598 -0.77 -13.43 14.26
C PRO A 598 -0.57 -12.91 15.68
N ILE A 599 -1.15 -11.75 15.99
CA ILE A 599 -1.05 -11.13 17.31
C ILE A 599 -2.42 -10.71 17.83
N ASN A 600 -2.64 -10.91 19.12
CA ASN A 600 -3.69 -10.25 19.84
C ASN A 600 -3.14 -8.95 20.48
N ILE A 601 -3.38 -7.83 19.83
CA ILE A 601 -2.82 -6.52 20.24
C ILE A 601 -3.18 -6.20 21.71
N SER A 602 -4.41 -6.49 22.15
CA SER A 602 -4.83 -6.20 23.52
C SER A 602 -4.10 -7.07 24.56
N GLU A 603 -3.79 -8.31 24.22
CA GLU A 603 -3.04 -9.24 25.05
C GLU A 603 -1.55 -8.88 25.05
N ALA A 604 -0.98 -8.57 23.89
CA ALA A 604 0.40 -8.12 23.75
C ALA A 604 0.68 -6.85 24.56
N MET A 605 -0.23 -5.87 24.56
CA MET A 605 -0.10 -4.67 25.39
C MET A 605 -0.10 -4.97 26.90
N ARG A 606 -0.90 -5.96 27.35
CA ARG A 606 -0.94 -6.33 28.77
C ARG A 606 0.31 -7.07 29.22
N ASN A 607 0.82 -7.94 28.35
CA ASN A 607 1.94 -8.84 28.67
C ASN A 607 3.30 -8.23 28.30
N ASN A 608 3.35 -7.01 27.75
CA ASN A 608 4.57 -6.41 27.18
C ASN A 608 5.20 -7.27 26.08
N GLU A 609 4.38 -8.01 25.35
CA GLU A 609 4.84 -8.83 24.26
C GLU A 609 4.94 -7.98 22.98
N ASP A 610 6.12 -7.94 22.39
CA ASP A 610 6.27 -7.42 21.03
C ASP A 610 5.73 -8.45 20.03
N MET A 611 5.25 -7.98 18.87
CA MET A 611 5.00 -8.89 17.76
C MET A 611 6.31 -9.62 17.48
N HIS A 612 6.34 -10.92 17.69
CA HIS A 612 7.50 -11.75 17.39
C HIS A 612 7.68 -11.81 15.86
N SER A 613 8.26 -10.74 15.29
CA SER A 613 8.69 -10.75 13.90
C SER A 613 10.00 -11.51 13.82
N GLU A 614 10.02 -12.61 13.07
CA GLU A 614 11.28 -13.25 12.70
C GLU A 614 12.00 -12.37 11.69
N VAL A 615 13.08 -11.74 12.14
CA VAL A 615 13.88 -10.85 11.29
C VAL A 615 15.11 -11.58 10.79
N ARG A 616 15.22 -11.71 9.47
CA ARG A 616 16.41 -12.24 8.81
C ARG A 616 17.12 -11.19 7.97
N VAL A 617 18.44 -11.28 7.94
CA VAL A 617 19.27 -10.45 7.06
C VAL A 617 19.22 -11.04 5.66
N VAL A 618 18.73 -10.27 4.69
CA VAL A 618 18.76 -10.63 3.26
C VAL A 618 20.13 -10.27 2.65
N GLU A 619 20.62 -9.06 2.98
CA GLU A 619 21.91 -8.57 2.48
C GLU A 619 22.54 -7.60 3.47
N LYS A 620 23.86 -7.69 3.68
CA LYS A 620 24.66 -6.67 4.37
C LYS A 620 25.41 -5.84 3.35
N PHE A 621 25.31 -4.52 3.45
CA PHE A 621 26.05 -3.65 2.55
C PHE A 621 27.53 -3.61 2.92
N PRO A 622 28.45 -3.59 1.94
CA PRO A 622 29.89 -3.59 2.21
C PRO A 622 30.36 -2.37 3.03
N ARG A 623 29.66 -1.25 2.88
CA ARG A 623 29.84 -0.03 3.66
C ARG A 623 28.51 0.60 4.00
N ARG A 624 28.51 1.46 5.02
CA ARG A 624 27.33 2.24 5.37
C ARG A 624 26.90 3.11 4.18
N GLN A 625 25.65 2.99 3.74
CA GLN A 625 25.07 3.83 2.69
C GLN A 625 24.74 5.21 3.23
N LEU A 626 25.11 6.23 2.47
CA LEU A 626 24.81 7.62 2.74
C LEU A 626 23.77 8.15 1.74
N ILE A 627 23.24 9.33 2.00
CA ILE A 627 22.29 9.98 1.06
C ILE A 627 22.91 10.13 -0.32
N ARG A 628 24.21 10.45 -0.43
CA ARG A 628 24.90 10.55 -1.73
C ARG A 628 24.85 9.28 -2.58
N ASP A 629 24.65 8.12 -1.97
CA ASP A 629 24.70 6.81 -2.64
C ASP A 629 23.34 6.40 -3.23
N ILE A 630 22.26 7.13 -2.94
CA ILE A 630 20.89 6.84 -3.33
C ILE A 630 20.32 7.90 -4.30
N ASP A 631 19.14 7.66 -4.84
CA ASP A 631 18.53 8.52 -5.87
C ASP A 631 18.27 9.95 -5.39
N ASP A 632 17.88 10.12 -4.11
CA ASP A 632 17.75 11.44 -3.49
C ASP A 632 19.07 12.20 -3.50
N GLY A 633 20.18 11.50 -3.25
CA GLY A 633 21.52 12.10 -3.31
C GLY A 633 21.91 12.53 -4.72
N LYS A 634 21.56 11.74 -5.75
CA LYS A 634 21.76 12.13 -7.15
C LYS A 634 20.96 13.39 -7.51
N ALA A 635 19.73 13.50 -6.99
CA ALA A 635 18.90 14.70 -7.17
C ALA A 635 19.50 15.92 -6.45
N ILE A 636 19.96 15.74 -5.21
CA ILE A 636 20.67 16.79 -4.45
C ILE A 636 21.93 17.24 -5.17
N ALA A 637 22.76 16.31 -5.67
CA ALA A 637 24.00 16.64 -6.38
C ALA A 637 23.74 17.46 -7.66
N ARG A 638 22.67 17.13 -8.42
CA ARG A 638 22.23 17.95 -9.57
C ARG A 638 21.86 19.36 -9.14
N ARG A 639 21.08 19.48 -8.07
CA ARG A 639 20.69 20.79 -7.52
C ARG A 639 21.87 21.61 -7.03
N VAL A 640 22.88 20.96 -6.42
CA VAL A 640 24.14 21.62 -6.05
C VAL A 640 24.86 22.15 -7.28
N ALA A 641 24.93 21.38 -8.38
CA ALA A 641 25.54 21.83 -9.62
C ALA A 641 24.79 23.05 -10.21
N ASP A 642 23.47 23.02 -10.25
CA ASP A 642 22.64 24.15 -10.69
C ASP A 642 22.89 25.41 -9.85
N LEU A 643 23.00 25.27 -8.52
CA LEU A 643 23.29 26.40 -7.63
C LEU A 643 24.72 26.90 -7.77
N GLN A 644 25.70 26.04 -8.05
CA GLN A 644 27.07 26.45 -8.35
C GLN A 644 27.13 27.29 -9.63
N GLU A 645 26.41 26.89 -10.68
CA GLU A 645 26.29 27.70 -11.89
C GLU A 645 25.59 29.05 -11.64
N LEU A 646 24.54 29.08 -10.81
CA LEU A 646 23.88 30.35 -10.44
C LEU A 646 24.85 31.25 -9.65
N LEU A 647 25.63 30.69 -8.73
CA LEU A 647 26.64 31.47 -7.99
C LEU A 647 27.71 32.08 -8.91
N GLU A 648 28.14 31.31 -9.92
CA GLU A 648 29.07 31.78 -10.94
C GLU A 648 28.45 32.86 -11.84
N ALA A 649 27.17 32.72 -12.22
CA ALA A 649 26.43 33.73 -12.98
C ALA A 649 26.32 35.06 -12.20
N TYR A 650 26.13 35.02 -10.88
CA TYR A 650 26.19 36.22 -10.04
C TYR A 650 27.59 36.83 -10.01
N ARG A 651 28.64 36.02 -9.85
CA ARG A 651 30.04 36.48 -9.76
C ARG A 651 30.53 37.08 -11.07
N SER A 652 30.09 36.52 -12.21
CA SER A 652 30.44 37.03 -13.56
C SER A 652 29.58 38.21 -14.00
N GLY A 653 28.54 38.59 -13.29
CA GLY A 653 27.58 39.63 -13.64
C GLY A 653 26.58 39.22 -14.75
N ALA A 654 26.51 37.93 -15.10
CA ALA A 654 25.55 37.43 -16.09
C ALA A 654 24.10 37.51 -15.54
N ILE A 655 23.91 37.42 -14.22
CA ILE A 655 22.66 37.66 -13.51
C ILE A 655 22.94 38.64 -12.40
N THR A 656 22.06 39.64 -12.24
CA THR A 656 22.17 40.64 -11.17
C THR A 656 21.50 40.10 -9.90
N PRO A 657 22.20 40.01 -8.76
CA PRO A 657 21.57 39.64 -7.50
C PRO A 657 20.51 40.67 -7.12
N LYS A 658 19.46 40.21 -6.44
CA LYS A 658 18.48 41.08 -5.79
C LYS A 658 18.90 41.20 -4.31
N GLU A 659 18.94 42.42 -3.80
CA GLU A 659 19.23 42.69 -2.39
C GLU A 659 18.09 42.26 -1.46
#